data_2e41bbd7c1fa04e5edaef60a83ae2180
#
_entry.id   2e41bbd7c1fa04e5edaef60a83ae2180
#
_cell.length_a   1.000
_cell.length_b   1.000
_cell.length_c   1.000
_cell.angle_alpha   90.00
_cell.angle_beta   90.00
_cell.angle_gamma   90.00
#
_symmetry.space_group_name_H-M   'P 1'
#
loop_
_entity.id
_entity.type
_entity.pdbx_description
1 polymer ?
#
loop_
_entity_poly.entity_id
_entity_poly.type
_entity_poly.pdbx_seq_one_letter_code
_entity_poly.pdbx_strand_id
1 'polypeptide(L)'
;MDIALLQNVEILNRDSFLESDLYWNILSIESDIERQTMANKARLRAKELGIVKEFDNSWKAVQAEYAKTVKESDTKPDVIVNSCMTNFPTRDAFSQLRCGNWTADTDGIYRHSERGLQVACPHVIYPIRILRNAETGKYKVELEFLVRGKLRRAIVPREVIASPAKILQLANDSVQVTAKTAPYLVEYLAEVESRNPEDIIEYVSTSRLGWIDVTDEDGSVTKRFLPYQQEVIFDNELNVKSLYDSIGTVGSRDKWYSLIKDIRSRKQPEVLINLAASFASVLVEPCGALPFIVSLWGGSGIGKSVILKLCTSVWADPGEGKYMTDAKATNTAMEIRLSILNSLPMTLDDMAQVKNQYDEDFSELIYRWCAGKGRDRSNKELGLNKLTSWRNCTITNGERSLVDESTQGGAVNRVIDIEASGDVLFSAKDGNKTVNIVEGNFGFAGRDFIDVLDQVGLDNLNPLMNKYCELLKQAASDKDAEKEDKQIVPMALILAADELTEQYLFKDGVRLDIDKCVDFLKNKGEVDENARIYQYLMEQVQININYFEEDDEDDNASGAPRQRWGFFKGESQVVIWSAKFDEIMDQGGYQAKSFLAWAKKRGLLELGDHDRPRKLVKHGKIRSSRAVVIKTDYGNEIPLDEGFITDDTEDLPFND
;
A
#
# COMPACT_ATOMS: atom_id res chain seq x y z
N MET A 1 -42.31 34.00 -48.59
CA MET A 1 -43.56 34.79 -48.45
C MET A 1 -43.44 35.63 -47.18
N ASP A 2 -43.71 36.92 -47.22
CA ASP A 2 -43.46 37.83 -46.10
C ASP A 2 -44.33 37.46 -44.87
N ILE A 3 -43.79 37.56 -43.67
CA ILE A 3 -44.48 37.32 -42.36
C ILE A 3 -45.71 38.26 -42.24
N ALA A 4 -45.72 39.40 -42.95
CA ALA A 4 -46.84 40.30 -43.03
C ALA A 4 -48.10 39.72 -43.68
N LEU A 5 -47.99 38.73 -44.55
CA LEU A 5 -49.10 38.01 -45.17
C LEU A 5 -49.81 37.04 -44.23
N LEU A 6 -49.15 36.56 -43.21
CA LEU A 6 -49.71 35.64 -42.17
C LEU A 6 -50.62 36.42 -41.18
N GLN A 7 -50.51 37.73 -41.08
CA GLN A 7 -51.37 38.54 -40.19
C GLN A 7 -52.77 38.78 -40.76
N ASN A 8 -52.98 38.48 -42.05
CA ASN A 8 -54.29 38.65 -42.68
C ASN A 8 -54.74 37.45 -43.48
N VAL A 9 -55.13 36.37 -42.71
CA VAL A 9 -55.53 35.05 -43.24
C VAL A 9 -56.68 35.14 -44.28
N GLU A 10 -57.44 36.22 -44.30
CA GLU A 10 -58.56 36.46 -45.24
C GLU A 10 -58.12 36.66 -46.70
N ILE A 11 -56.85 36.95 -46.93
CA ILE A 11 -56.25 37.15 -48.26
C ILE A 11 -55.83 35.81 -48.90
N LEU A 12 -55.71 34.75 -48.13
CA LEU A 12 -55.31 33.45 -48.66
C LEU A 12 -56.35 32.88 -49.62
N ASN A 13 -55.89 32.55 -50.83
CA ASN A 13 -56.70 31.89 -51.88
C ASN A 13 -56.33 30.41 -52.01
N ARG A 14 -56.95 29.69 -52.91
CA ARG A 14 -56.68 28.22 -53.09
C ARG A 14 -55.21 27.93 -53.43
N ASP A 15 -54.59 28.78 -54.22
CA ASP A 15 -53.20 28.57 -54.67
C ASP A 15 -52.22 28.75 -53.51
N SER A 16 -52.51 29.64 -52.56
CA SER A 16 -51.70 29.83 -51.36
C SER A 16 -51.60 28.55 -50.48
N PHE A 17 -52.59 27.70 -50.51
CA PHE A 17 -52.62 26.45 -49.76
C PHE A 17 -51.93 25.29 -50.50
N LEU A 18 -51.53 25.47 -51.75
CA LEU A 18 -50.70 24.51 -52.51
C LEU A 18 -49.20 24.74 -52.30
N GLU A 19 -48.82 25.89 -51.78
CA GLU A 19 -47.41 26.23 -51.50
C GLU A 19 -46.99 25.73 -50.13
N SER A 20 -45.86 25.01 -50.06
CA SER A 20 -45.25 24.52 -48.80
C SER A 20 -44.85 25.62 -47.85
N ASP A 21 -44.49 26.79 -48.40
CA ASP A 21 -44.01 27.97 -47.66
C ASP A 21 -45.01 28.47 -46.61
N LEU A 22 -46.31 28.37 -46.88
CA LEU A 22 -47.35 28.73 -45.94
C LEU A 22 -47.23 27.89 -44.65
N TYR A 23 -47.08 26.58 -44.78
CA TYR A 23 -46.99 25.63 -43.66
C TYR A 23 -45.69 25.76 -42.91
N TRP A 24 -44.58 25.96 -43.63
CA TRP A 24 -43.25 26.21 -43.02
C TRP A 24 -43.21 27.50 -42.21
N ASN A 25 -43.80 28.56 -42.73
CA ASN A 25 -43.88 29.86 -42.01
C ASN A 25 -44.73 29.75 -40.74
N ILE A 26 -45.80 28.95 -40.73
CA ILE A 26 -46.61 28.71 -39.53
C ILE A 26 -45.80 27.89 -38.52
N LEU A 27 -45.06 26.86 -38.96
CA LEU A 27 -44.25 25.99 -38.09
C LEU A 27 -43.03 26.71 -37.51
N SER A 28 -42.53 27.76 -38.18
CA SER A 28 -41.40 28.56 -37.71
C SER A 28 -41.75 29.59 -36.63
N ILE A 29 -43.05 29.74 -36.27
CA ILE A 29 -43.46 30.64 -35.17
C ILE A 29 -42.96 30.03 -33.83
N GLU A 30 -42.17 30.79 -33.08
CA GLU A 30 -41.54 30.34 -31.83
C GLU A 30 -42.56 30.00 -30.74
N SER A 31 -43.62 30.81 -30.60
CA SER A 31 -44.66 30.59 -29.59
C SER A 31 -45.62 29.47 -30.01
N ASP A 32 -45.71 28.41 -29.22
CA ASP A 32 -46.63 27.28 -29.47
C ASP A 32 -48.09 27.72 -29.54
N ILE A 33 -48.49 28.69 -28.71
CA ILE A 33 -49.86 29.20 -28.66
C ILE A 33 -50.18 30.00 -29.94
N GLU A 34 -49.23 30.83 -30.38
CA GLU A 34 -49.40 31.64 -31.60
C GLU A 34 -49.38 30.73 -32.84
N ARG A 35 -48.49 29.74 -32.87
CA ARG A 35 -48.42 28.71 -33.93
C ARG A 35 -49.72 27.99 -34.09
N GLN A 36 -50.29 27.50 -33.00
CA GLN A 36 -51.55 26.76 -32.99
C GLN A 36 -52.75 27.67 -33.36
N THR A 37 -52.73 28.89 -32.90
CA THR A 37 -53.74 29.88 -33.25
C THR A 37 -53.72 30.18 -34.75
N MET A 38 -52.54 30.37 -35.33
CA MET A 38 -52.34 30.65 -36.74
C MET A 38 -52.73 29.44 -37.61
N ALA A 39 -52.35 28.22 -37.22
CA ALA A 39 -52.75 27.00 -37.89
C ALA A 39 -54.27 26.82 -37.89
N ASN A 40 -54.95 27.13 -36.79
CA ASN A 40 -56.42 27.05 -36.70
C ASN A 40 -57.10 28.10 -37.59
N LYS A 41 -56.59 29.35 -37.65
CA LYS A 41 -57.09 30.37 -38.54
C LYS A 41 -56.92 29.97 -40.01
N ALA A 42 -55.76 29.48 -40.43
CA ALA A 42 -55.53 28.97 -41.77
C ALA A 42 -56.44 27.80 -42.12
N ARG A 43 -56.71 26.89 -41.17
CA ARG A 43 -57.65 25.78 -41.35
C ARG A 43 -59.08 26.23 -41.51
N LEU A 44 -59.51 27.28 -40.78
CA LEU A 44 -60.84 27.86 -40.95
C LEU A 44 -61.00 28.47 -42.35
N ARG A 45 -59.99 29.20 -42.83
CA ARG A 45 -59.98 29.76 -44.18
C ARG A 45 -60.00 28.68 -45.26
N ALA A 46 -59.24 27.60 -45.08
CA ALA A 46 -59.32 26.40 -45.97
C ALA A 46 -60.72 25.78 -46.00
N LYS A 47 -61.47 25.82 -44.87
CA LYS A 47 -62.85 25.37 -44.80
C LYS A 47 -63.79 26.24 -45.61
N GLU A 48 -63.62 27.55 -45.54
CA GLU A 48 -64.40 28.52 -46.36
C GLU A 48 -64.16 28.33 -47.86
N LEU A 49 -62.94 27.92 -48.23
CA LEU A 49 -62.56 27.69 -49.63
C LEU A 49 -62.86 26.26 -50.09
N GLY A 50 -63.38 25.36 -49.20
CA GLY A 50 -63.78 24.01 -49.52
C GLY A 50 -62.63 23.01 -49.68
N ILE A 51 -61.43 23.32 -49.14
CA ILE A 51 -60.16 22.58 -49.32
C ILE A 51 -59.58 22.07 -47.99
N VAL A 52 -60.41 21.80 -47.00
CA VAL A 52 -59.91 21.38 -45.64
C VAL A 52 -59.14 20.05 -45.67
N LYS A 53 -59.53 19.11 -46.53
CA LYS A 53 -58.83 17.83 -46.64
C LYS A 53 -57.41 18.01 -47.20
N GLU A 54 -57.28 18.84 -48.19
CA GLU A 54 -55.99 19.19 -48.79
C GLU A 54 -55.09 19.87 -47.76
N PHE A 55 -55.63 20.85 -47.01
CA PHE A 55 -54.92 21.52 -45.91
C PHE A 55 -54.43 20.50 -44.85
N ASP A 56 -55.35 19.65 -44.32
CA ASP A 56 -55.02 18.70 -43.27
C ASP A 56 -53.92 17.72 -43.72
N ASN A 57 -53.95 17.29 -45.01
CA ASN A 57 -52.94 16.40 -45.57
C ASN A 57 -51.58 17.10 -45.71
N SER A 58 -51.56 18.33 -46.28
CA SER A 58 -50.31 19.11 -46.43
C SER A 58 -49.74 19.50 -45.08
N TRP A 59 -50.58 19.92 -44.15
CA TRP A 59 -50.17 20.23 -42.77
C TRP A 59 -49.50 19.05 -42.10
N LYS A 60 -50.08 17.87 -42.17
CA LYS A 60 -49.50 16.65 -41.59
C LYS A 60 -48.18 16.24 -42.26
N ALA A 61 -48.09 16.37 -43.57
CA ALA A 61 -46.86 16.08 -44.32
C ALA A 61 -45.74 17.02 -43.94
N VAL A 62 -45.99 18.36 -43.90
CA VAL A 62 -44.98 19.34 -43.58
C VAL A 62 -44.58 19.29 -42.08
N GLN A 63 -45.51 19.00 -41.18
CA GLN A 63 -45.17 18.73 -39.78
C GLN A 63 -44.23 17.53 -39.63
N ALA A 64 -44.42 16.47 -40.38
CA ALA A 64 -43.56 15.28 -40.35
C ALA A 64 -42.15 15.58 -40.90
N GLU A 65 -42.09 16.43 -41.94
CA GLU A 65 -40.83 16.88 -42.52
C GLU A 65 -40.10 17.85 -41.60
N TYR A 66 -40.81 18.81 -41.02
CA TYR A 66 -40.26 19.72 -39.99
C TYR A 66 -39.68 18.98 -38.79
N ALA A 67 -40.39 17.93 -38.29
CA ALA A 67 -39.91 17.10 -37.22
C ALA A 67 -38.66 16.26 -37.59
N LYS A 68 -38.50 15.91 -38.89
CA LYS A 68 -37.23 15.28 -39.36
C LYS A 68 -36.11 16.29 -39.43
N THR A 69 -36.38 17.49 -39.97
CA THR A 69 -35.37 18.55 -40.07
C THR A 69 -34.87 19.00 -38.71
N VAL A 70 -35.75 19.09 -37.71
CA VAL A 70 -35.36 19.36 -36.31
C VAL A 70 -34.53 18.22 -35.71
N LYS A 71 -34.89 16.95 -35.99
CA LYS A 71 -34.06 15.80 -35.56
C LYS A 71 -32.69 15.72 -36.25
N GLU A 72 -32.62 16.09 -37.53
CA GLU A 72 -31.36 16.14 -38.29
C GLU A 72 -30.48 17.32 -37.89
N SER A 73 -31.05 18.44 -37.42
CA SER A 73 -30.29 19.57 -36.89
C SER A 73 -29.72 19.27 -35.50
N ASP A 74 -30.38 18.45 -34.69
CA ASP A 74 -29.85 17.95 -33.40
C ASP A 74 -28.64 17.01 -33.56
N THR A 75 -28.38 16.50 -34.78
CA THR A 75 -27.23 15.66 -35.08
C THR A 75 -26.01 16.38 -35.68
N LYS A 76 -26.08 17.71 -35.89
CA LYS A 76 -24.94 18.49 -36.35
C LYS A 76 -24.27 19.26 -35.20
N PRO A 77 -22.94 19.16 -35.06
CA PRO A 77 -22.21 19.69 -33.89
C PRO A 77 -22.14 21.23 -33.80
N ASP A 78 -22.71 21.99 -34.72
CA ASP A 78 -22.52 23.45 -34.82
C ASP A 78 -23.76 24.34 -34.65
N VAL A 79 -24.87 23.80 -34.22
CA VAL A 79 -25.99 24.65 -33.81
C VAL A 79 -26.04 24.66 -32.28
N ILE A 80 -25.53 25.73 -31.70
CA ILE A 80 -25.75 26.09 -30.29
C ILE A 80 -27.23 26.42 -30.13
N VAL A 81 -28.05 25.38 -30.13
CA VAL A 81 -29.37 25.44 -29.52
C VAL A 81 -29.08 25.39 -28.02
N ASN A 82 -29.49 26.44 -27.30
CA ASN A 82 -29.36 26.62 -25.86
C ASN A 82 -29.23 25.30 -25.09
N SER A 83 -28.03 24.78 -25.02
CA SER A 83 -27.72 23.70 -24.05
C SER A 83 -27.90 24.34 -22.70
N CYS A 84 -28.87 23.90 -21.93
CA CYS A 84 -29.00 24.41 -20.59
C CYS A 84 -27.66 24.23 -19.88
N MET A 85 -27.20 25.33 -19.28
CA MET A 85 -26.01 25.33 -18.45
C MET A 85 -26.44 25.11 -17.00
N THR A 86 -25.65 24.37 -16.26
CA THR A 86 -25.87 24.25 -14.83
C THR A 86 -25.62 25.60 -14.16
N ASN A 87 -26.41 25.90 -13.15
CA ASN A 87 -26.24 27.11 -12.33
C ASN A 87 -26.02 26.66 -10.86
N PHE A 88 -24.81 26.21 -10.58
CA PHE A 88 -24.45 25.68 -9.26
C PHE A 88 -23.68 26.70 -8.43
N PRO A 89 -23.91 26.74 -7.10
CA PRO A 89 -23.05 27.47 -6.18
C PRO A 89 -21.77 26.65 -5.94
N THR A 90 -20.75 26.92 -6.75
CA THR A 90 -19.47 26.17 -6.64
C THR A 90 -18.37 27.04 -6.08
N ARG A 91 -17.30 26.38 -5.59
CA ARG A 91 -16.08 27.06 -5.17
C ARG A 91 -15.11 27.33 -6.33
N ASP A 92 -15.26 26.61 -7.46
CA ASP A 92 -14.29 26.54 -8.55
C ASP A 92 -14.96 26.69 -9.94
N ALA A 93 -14.16 26.57 -10.99
CA ALA A 93 -14.51 26.79 -12.41
C ALA A 93 -15.66 25.93 -12.97
N PHE A 94 -16.15 24.93 -12.25
CA PHE A 94 -17.25 24.05 -12.66
C PHE A 94 -18.66 24.63 -12.44
N SER A 95 -18.78 25.93 -12.28
CA SER A 95 -20.09 26.56 -12.05
C SER A 95 -21.07 26.37 -13.20
N GLN A 96 -20.57 26.09 -14.41
CA GLN A 96 -21.40 25.99 -15.61
C GLN A 96 -20.96 24.81 -16.48
N LEU A 97 -21.69 23.72 -16.38
CA LEU A 97 -21.54 22.55 -17.25
C LEU A 97 -22.72 22.45 -18.21
N ARG A 98 -22.47 22.01 -19.44
CA ARG A 98 -23.53 21.70 -20.40
C ARG A 98 -24.31 20.49 -19.90
N CYS A 99 -25.64 20.65 -19.70
CA CYS A 99 -26.50 19.59 -19.20
C CYS A 99 -27.61 19.17 -20.17
N GLY A 100 -27.52 19.55 -21.45
CA GLY A 100 -28.45 19.17 -22.49
C GLY A 100 -29.89 19.68 -22.25
N ASN A 101 -30.83 18.77 -22.12
CA ASN A 101 -32.24 19.12 -21.91
C ASN A 101 -32.63 19.17 -20.42
N TRP A 102 -31.65 19.12 -19.52
CA TRP A 102 -31.87 19.18 -18.08
C TRP A 102 -31.78 20.63 -17.60
N THR A 103 -32.62 20.98 -16.64
CA THR A 103 -32.44 22.15 -15.80
C THR A 103 -31.74 21.70 -14.54
N ALA A 104 -30.61 22.33 -14.21
CA ALA A 104 -29.79 21.98 -13.08
C ALA A 104 -29.36 23.25 -12.35
N ASP A 105 -29.94 23.48 -11.18
CA ASP A 105 -29.73 24.66 -10.35
C ASP A 105 -29.78 24.31 -8.85
N THR A 106 -29.89 25.33 -7.99
CA THR A 106 -29.97 25.16 -6.54
C THR A 106 -31.19 24.37 -6.08
N ASP A 107 -32.27 24.37 -6.86
CA ASP A 107 -33.54 23.71 -6.54
C ASP A 107 -33.54 22.23 -6.95
N GLY A 108 -32.53 21.80 -7.70
CA GLY A 108 -32.34 20.41 -8.10
C GLY A 108 -32.11 20.24 -9.61
N ILE A 109 -32.29 18.98 -10.03
CA ILE A 109 -32.06 18.55 -11.41
C ILE A 109 -33.33 17.93 -11.96
N TYR A 110 -33.88 18.54 -12.99
CA TYR A 110 -35.15 18.14 -13.58
C TYR A 110 -35.24 18.52 -15.08
N ARG A 111 -36.17 17.90 -15.78
CA ARG A 111 -36.55 18.28 -17.15
C ARG A 111 -38.06 18.15 -17.36
N HIS A 112 -38.57 18.94 -18.27
CA HIS A 112 -39.94 18.81 -18.76
C HIS A 112 -39.99 17.82 -19.91
N SER A 113 -40.91 16.85 -19.84
CA SER A 113 -41.19 15.90 -20.91
C SER A 113 -42.68 15.90 -21.24
N GLU A 114 -43.07 15.29 -22.36
CA GLU A 114 -44.48 15.12 -22.74
C GLU A 114 -45.30 14.41 -21.63
N ARG A 115 -44.64 13.65 -20.74
CA ARG A 115 -45.26 12.92 -19.62
C ARG A 115 -45.25 13.68 -18.30
N GLY A 116 -44.80 14.95 -18.31
CA GLY A 116 -44.70 15.81 -17.13
C GLY A 116 -43.28 16.04 -16.66
N LEU A 117 -43.15 16.55 -15.45
CA LEU A 117 -41.87 16.87 -14.83
C LEU A 117 -41.14 15.59 -14.42
N GLN A 118 -39.91 15.38 -14.93
CA GLN A 118 -38.99 14.32 -14.55
C GLN A 118 -37.92 14.90 -13.65
N VAL A 119 -37.85 14.45 -12.42
CA VAL A 119 -36.84 14.86 -11.43
C VAL A 119 -35.75 13.80 -11.39
N ALA A 120 -34.51 14.20 -11.67
CA ALA A 120 -33.32 13.35 -11.55
C ALA A 120 -32.79 13.35 -10.11
N CYS A 121 -32.64 14.55 -9.51
CA CYS A 121 -32.20 14.70 -8.15
C CYS A 121 -32.76 16.01 -7.56
N PRO A 122 -33.27 16.03 -6.31
CA PRO A 122 -33.80 17.24 -5.69
C PRO A 122 -32.70 18.17 -5.13
N HIS A 123 -31.44 17.96 -5.44
CA HIS A 123 -30.30 18.81 -5.09
C HIS A 123 -29.22 18.70 -6.15
N VAL A 124 -28.27 19.63 -6.09
CA VAL A 124 -27.12 19.70 -6.99
C VAL A 124 -26.26 18.44 -6.88
N ILE A 125 -25.94 17.82 -8.03
CA ILE A 125 -24.95 16.75 -8.17
C ILE A 125 -24.36 16.78 -9.59
N TYR A 126 -23.03 16.62 -9.71
CA TYR A 126 -22.34 16.61 -11.00
C TYR A 126 -21.01 15.89 -10.92
N PRO A 127 -20.52 15.28 -12.02
CA PRO A 127 -19.18 14.73 -12.09
C PRO A 127 -18.15 15.85 -12.20
N ILE A 128 -17.04 15.75 -11.47
CA ILE A 128 -15.95 16.72 -11.53
C ILE A 128 -14.71 16.19 -12.25
N ARG A 129 -14.49 14.89 -12.22
CA ARG A 129 -13.39 14.24 -12.93
C ARG A 129 -13.56 12.73 -13.03
N ILE A 130 -12.89 12.15 -14.00
CA ILE A 130 -12.77 10.72 -14.21
C ILE A 130 -11.44 10.27 -13.61
N LEU A 131 -11.43 9.12 -12.94
CA LEU A 131 -10.24 8.55 -12.31
C LEU A 131 -9.94 7.19 -12.93
N ARG A 132 -8.75 7.03 -13.51
CA ARG A 132 -8.24 5.75 -13.99
C ARG A 132 -7.24 5.21 -12.98
N ASN A 133 -7.57 4.11 -12.33
CA ASN A 133 -6.68 3.50 -11.34
C ASN A 133 -5.44 2.92 -12.02
N ALA A 134 -4.25 3.35 -11.58
CA ALA A 134 -2.96 2.98 -12.17
C ALA A 134 -2.67 1.47 -12.08
N GLU A 135 -3.13 0.81 -10.99
CA GLU A 135 -2.84 -0.60 -10.76
C GLU A 135 -3.83 -1.54 -11.46
N THR A 136 -5.10 -1.16 -11.51
CA THR A 136 -6.18 -2.05 -11.97
C THR A 136 -6.72 -1.68 -13.36
N GLY A 137 -6.41 -0.48 -13.85
CA GLY A 137 -6.97 0.09 -15.08
C GLY A 137 -8.47 0.39 -14.99
N LYS A 138 -9.09 0.20 -13.84
CA LYS A 138 -10.53 0.45 -13.65
C LYS A 138 -10.82 1.93 -13.51
N TYR A 139 -11.99 2.31 -14.00
CA TYR A 139 -12.45 3.69 -13.97
C TYR A 139 -13.38 3.95 -12.79
N LYS A 140 -13.21 5.12 -12.16
CA LYS A 140 -14.09 5.71 -11.16
C LYS A 140 -14.46 7.12 -11.57
N VAL A 141 -15.50 7.66 -10.96
CA VAL A 141 -15.92 9.05 -11.15
C VAL A 141 -16.00 9.72 -9.80
N GLU A 142 -15.41 10.89 -9.68
CA GLU A 142 -15.61 11.75 -8.53
C GLU A 142 -16.81 12.67 -8.79
N LEU A 143 -17.78 12.58 -7.90
CA LEU A 143 -18.99 13.38 -7.91
C LEU A 143 -18.91 14.46 -6.83
N GLU A 144 -19.36 15.66 -7.12
CA GLU A 144 -19.62 16.71 -6.13
C GLU A 144 -21.12 16.97 -6.04
N PHE A 145 -21.61 17.14 -4.82
CA PHE A 145 -23.04 17.34 -4.57
C PHE A 145 -23.28 18.22 -3.35
N LEU A 146 -24.40 18.95 -3.38
CA LEU A 146 -24.80 19.84 -2.31
C LEU A 146 -25.89 19.20 -1.45
N VAL A 147 -25.56 18.87 -0.19
CA VAL A 147 -26.52 18.30 0.74
C VAL A 147 -26.55 19.14 2.03
N ARG A 148 -27.77 19.59 2.41
CA ARG A 148 -27.98 20.42 3.60
C ARG A 148 -27.07 21.65 3.65
N GLY A 149 -26.88 22.31 2.53
CA GLY A 149 -26.05 23.51 2.40
C GLY A 149 -24.54 23.29 2.46
N LYS A 150 -24.07 22.01 2.44
CA LYS A 150 -22.64 21.66 2.41
C LYS A 150 -22.30 20.90 1.14
N LEU A 151 -21.28 21.36 0.42
CA LEU A 151 -20.68 20.63 -0.68
C LEU A 151 -19.92 19.41 -0.13
N ARG A 152 -20.17 18.26 -0.72
CA ARG A 152 -19.53 16.98 -0.43
C ARG A 152 -19.05 16.35 -1.72
N ARG A 153 -18.07 15.45 -1.59
CA ARG A 153 -17.52 14.66 -2.70
C ARG A 153 -17.58 13.18 -2.38
N ALA A 154 -17.81 12.39 -3.42
CA ALA A 154 -17.73 10.93 -3.35
C ALA A 154 -17.06 10.40 -4.62
N ILE A 155 -16.15 9.44 -4.44
CA ILE A 155 -15.51 8.71 -5.53
C ILE A 155 -16.22 7.36 -5.63
N VAL A 156 -16.80 7.07 -6.77
CA VAL A 156 -17.57 5.83 -7.00
C VAL A 156 -17.09 5.10 -8.25
N PRO A 157 -17.16 3.75 -8.28
CA PRO A 157 -16.92 3.00 -9.51
C PRO A 157 -17.81 3.50 -10.66
N ARG A 158 -17.27 3.54 -11.88
CA ARG A 158 -18.02 4.01 -13.05
C ARG A 158 -19.35 3.25 -13.27
N GLU A 159 -19.38 1.97 -12.96
CA GLU A 159 -20.59 1.15 -13.04
C GLU A 159 -21.74 1.66 -12.17
N VAL A 160 -21.45 2.42 -11.13
CA VAL A 160 -22.46 3.00 -10.21
C VAL A 160 -23.29 4.04 -10.93
N ILE A 161 -22.64 4.97 -11.64
CA ILE A 161 -23.31 6.03 -12.37
C ILE A 161 -23.91 5.54 -13.71
N ALA A 162 -23.54 4.36 -14.16
CA ALA A 162 -24.04 3.73 -15.38
C ALA A 162 -25.27 2.80 -15.17
N SER A 163 -25.66 2.53 -13.92
CA SER A 163 -26.72 1.58 -13.61
C SER A 163 -27.77 2.16 -12.64
N PRO A 164 -29.05 2.20 -13.01
CA PRO A 164 -30.11 2.66 -12.11
C PRO A 164 -30.23 1.86 -10.80
N ALA A 165 -29.85 0.58 -10.80
CA ALA A 165 -29.85 -0.24 -9.59
C ALA A 165 -28.66 0.10 -8.67
N LYS A 166 -27.47 0.33 -9.26
CA LYS A 166 -26.24 0.59 -8.50
C LYS A 166 -26.16 2.03 -7.99
N ILE A 167 -26.72 3.01 -8.71
CA ILE A 167 -26.68 4.43 -8.31
C ILE A 167 -27.40 4.70 -6.99
N LEU A 168 -28.29 3.81 -6.57
CA LEU A 168 -28.98 3.88 -5.28
C LEU A 168 -28.02 3.85 -4.09
N GLN A 169 -26.81 3.33 -4.25
CA GLN A 169 -25.80 3.35 -3.18
C GLN A 169 -25.33 4.76 -2.81
N LEU A 170 -25.49 5.77 -3.68
CA LEU A 170 -25.22 7.17 -3.36
C LEU A 170 -26.10 7.70 -2.22
N ALA A 171 -27.18 7.00 -1.87
CA ALA A 171 -27.98 7.32 -0.69
C ALA A 171 -27.18 7.19 0.60
N ASN A 172 -26.14 6.35 0.65
CA ASN A 172 -25.21 6.24 1.79
C ASN A 172 -24.43 7.55 2.02
N ASP A 173 -24.17 8.31 0.95
CA ASP A 173 -23.52 9.61 0.99
C ASP A 173 -24.51 10.76 1.16
N SER A 174 -25.77 10.45 1.43
CA SER A 174 -26.89 11.37 1.60
C SER A 174 -27.40 12.01 0.29
N VAL A 175 -27.07 11.46 -0.88
CA VAL A 175 -27.70 11.85 -2.14
C VAL A 175 -29.14 11.34 -2.15
N GLN A 176 -30.08 12.25 -2.44
CA GLN A 176 -31.50 11.88 -2.46
C GLN A 176 -31.86 11.22 -3.79
N VAL A 177 -31.57 9.94 -3.90
CA VAL A 177 -31.89 9.11 -5.04
C VAL A 177 -32.86 7.99 -4.63
N THR A 178 -33.86 7.72 -5.45
CA THR A 178 -34.88 6.67 -5.24
C THR A 178 -34.97 5.79 -6.49
N ALA A 179 -35.61 4.63 -6.38
CA ALA A 179 -35.84 3.76 -7.54
C ALA A 179 -36.59 4.45 -8.70
N LYS A 180 -37.38 5.49 -8.40
CA LYS A 180 -38.09 6.29 -9.42
C LYS A 180 -37.18 7.32 -10.11
N THR A 181 -36.27 7.93 -9.36
CA THR A 181 -35.39 8.99 -9.87
C THR A 181 -34.06 8.45 -10.42
N ALA A 182 -33.65 7.26 -10.02
CA ALA A 182 -32.39 6.64 -10.44
C ALA A 182 -32.17 6.57 -11.96
N PRO A 183 -33.13 6.17 -12.80
CA PRO A 183 -32.94 6.18 -14.25
C PRO A 183 -32.63 7.58 -14.80
N TYR A 184 -33.32 8.60 -14.29
CA TYR A 184 -33.12 9.98 -14.70
C TYR A 184 -31.78 10.55 -14.23
N LEU A 185 -31.34 10.19 -13.02
CA LEU A 185 -30.03 10.60 -12.53
C LEU A 185 -28.88 9.99 -13.35
N VAL A 186 -28.99 8.71 -13.72
CA VAL A 186 -28.03 8.04 -14.61
C VAL A 186 -27.97 8.76 -15.96
N GLU A 187 -29.13 9.05 -16.57
CA GLU A 187 -29.22 9.74 -17.85
C GLU A 187 -28.62 11.16 -17.79
N TYR A 188 -28.94 11.92 -16.74
CA TYR A 188 -28.38 13.25 -16.53
C TYR A 188 -26.86 13.23 -16.40
N LEU A 189 -26.31 12.35 -15.54
CA LEU A 189 -24.86 12.28 -15.32
C LEU A 189 -24.11 11.87 -16.60
N ALA A 190 -24.67 10.93 -17.38
CA ALA A 190 -24.12 10.54 -18.67
C ALA A 190 -24.14 11.70 -19.69
N GLU A 191 -25.22 12.48 -19.72
CA GLU A 191 -25.36 13.66 -20.58
C GLU A 191 -24.31 14.73 -20.21
N VAL A 192 -24.18 15.07 -18.93
CA VAL A 192 -23.19 16.02 -18.44
C VAL A 192 -21.77 15.57 -18.78
N GLU A 193 -21.43 14.33 -18.54
CA GLU A 193 -20.10 13.79 -18.84
C GLU A 193 -19.78 13.89 -20.35
N SER A 194 -20.72 13.46 -21.20
CA SER A 194 -20.49 13.41 -22.65
C SER A 194 -20.37 14.80 -23.30
N ARG A 195 -21.01 15.82 -22.71
CA ARG A 195 -21.02 17.19 -23.24
C ARG A 195 -19.87 18.07 -22.74
N ASN A 196 -19.13 17.62 -21.73
CA ASN A 196 -18.07 18.43 -21.10
C ASN A 196 -16.72 17.66 -21.02
N PRO A 197 -16.20 17.09 -22.12
CA PRO A 197 -14.95 16.34 -22.10
C PRO A 197 -13.73 17.22 -21.78
N GLU A 198 -13.83 18.53 -22.00
CA GLU A 198 -12.75 19.47 -21.71
C GLU A 198 -12.72 19.90 -20.22
N ASP A 199 -13.87 19.83 -19.53
CA ASP A 199 -14.01 20.22 -18.13
C ASP A 199 -13.91 19.01 -17.18
N ILE A 200 -14.36 17.82 -17.62
CA ILE A 200 -14.35 16.58 -16.86
C ILE A 200 -13.17 15.72 -17.32
N ILE A 201 -11.98 16.11 -16.87
CA ILE A 201 -10.70 15.52 -17.31
C ILE A 201 -10.44 14.18 -16.61
N GLU A 202 -9.72 13.28 -17.30
CA GLU A 202 -9.21 12.05 -16.74
C GLU A 202 -7.94 12.31 -15.92
N TYR A 203 -7.89 11.75 -14.71
CA TYR A 203 -6.74 11.75 -13.82
C TYR A 203 -6.33 10.33 -13.49
N VAL A 204 -5.04 10.13 -13.25
CA VAL A 204 -4.55 8.88 -12.69
C VAL A 204 -4.92 8.82 -11.22
N SER A 205 -5.37 7.66 -10.76
CA SER A 205 -5.69 7.42 -9.35
C SER A 205 -5.04 6.13 -8.83
N THR A 206 -4.97 6.02 -7.54
CA THR A 206 -4.49 4.83 -6.84
C THR A 206 -5.16 4.67 -5.48
N SER A 207 -5.21 3.44 -4.99
CA SER A 207 -5.60 3.12 -3.61
C SER A 207 -4.41 2.98 -2.67
N ARG A 208 -3.19 3.26 -3.15
CA ARG A 208 -1.93 3.08 -2.44
C ARG A 208 -1.26 4.42 -2.19
N LEU A 209 -0.35 4.42 -1.23
CA LEU A 209 0.49 5.55 -0.84
C LEU A 209 1.95 5.29 -1.26
N GLY A 210 2.83 6.24 -1.02
CA GLY A 210 4.24 6.10 -1.40
C GLY A 210 4.47 6.17 -2.90
N TRP A 211 5.44 5.44 -3.42
CA TRP A 211 5.80 5.43 -4.83
C TRP A 211 4.77 4.71 -5.69
N ILE A 212 4.35 5.37 -6.76
CA ILE A 212 3.40 4.85 -7.76
C ILE A 212 4.01 5.04 -9.14
N ASP A 213 3.97 4.00 -9.95
CA ASP A 213 4.34 4.06 -11.36
C ASP A 213 3.18 4.64 -12.16
N VAL A 214 3.43 5.74 -12.85
CA VAL A 214 2.46 6.40 -13.72
C VAL A 214 2.97 6.31 -15.15
N THR A 215 2.15 5.76 -16.03
CA THR A 215 2.44 5.74 -17.46
C THR A 215 1.94 7.04 -18.07
N ASP A 216 2.85 7.86 -18.57
CA ASP A 216 2.58 9.12 -19.24
C ASP A 216 2.02 8.89 -20.67
N GLU A 217 1.54 9.93 -21.32
CA GLU A 217 0.91 9.85 -22.66
C GLU A 217 1.88 9.32 -23.76
N ASP A 218 3.17 9.54 -23.59
CA ASP A 218 4.23 9.06 -24.50
C ASP A 218 4.64 7.61 -24.25
N GLY A 219 4.02 6.95 -23.23
CA GLY A 219 4.33 5.58 -22.82
C GLY A 219 5.52 5.45 -21.88
N SER A 220 6.15 6.57 -21.49
CA SER A 220 7.18 6.56 -20.44
C SER A 220 6.56 6.28 -19.06
N VAL A 221 7.32 5.60 -18.20
CA VAL A 221 6.88 5.33 -16.82
C VAL A 221 7.66 6.24 -15.88
N THR A 222 6.92 7.06 -15.16
CA THR A 222 7.48 7.97 -14.15
C THR A 222 6.99 7.58 -12.76
N LYS A 223 7.86 7.73 -11.74
CA LYS A 223 7.46 7.51 -10.36
C LYS A 223 6.89 8.79 -9.76
N ARG A 224 5.74 8.66 -9.09
CA ARG A 224 5.09 9.73 -8.33
C ARG A 224 4.93 9.29 -6.87
N PHE A 225 4.99 10.24 -5.94
CA PHE A 225 4.88 9.94 -4.50
C PHE A 225 3.59 10.50 -3.89
N LEU A 226 2.69 9.63 -3.44
CA LEU A 226 1.48 10.02 -2.73
C LEU A 226 1.71 10.08 -1.21
N PRO A 227 1.12 11.10 -0.54
CA PRO A 227 0.12 12.08 -1.02
C PRO A 227 0.72 13.44 -1.45
N TYR A 228 2.03 13.58 -1.61
CA TYR A 228 2.69 14.89 -1.77
C TYR A 228 2.65 15.42 -3.20
N GLN A 229 2.66 14.57 -4.21
CA GLN A 229 2.52 14.95 -5.62
C GLN A 229 1.03 14.85 -6.03
N GLN A 230 0.48 15.97 -6.51
CA GLN A 230 -0.98 16.13 -6.72
C GLN A 230 -1.50 15.58 -8.05
N GLU A 231 -0.62 15.10 -8.92
CA GLU A 231 -0.97 14.56 -10.24
C GLU A 231 -1.69 13.21 -10.16
N VAL A 232 -1.55 12.52 -9.02
CA VAL A 232 -2.23 11.25 -8.76
C VAL A 232 -3.20 11.42 -7.59
N ILE A 233 -4.40 10.87 -7.74
CA ILE A 233 -5.48 11.05 -6.77
C ILE A 233 -5.65 9.77 -5.95
N PHE A 234 -5.73 9.91 -4.63
CA PHE A 234 -6.08 8.78 -3.78
C PHE A 234 -7.59 8.48 -3.89
N ASP A 235 -7.94 7.29 -4.38
CA ASP A 235 -9.31 6.92 -4.73
C ASP A 235 -10.05 6.13 -3.63
N ASN A 236 -9.41 5.89 -2.48
CA ASN A 236 -9.97 5.27 -1.28
C ASN A 236 -10.78 3.97 -1.51
N GLU A 237 -10.38 3.12 -2.47
CA GLU A 237 -11.10 1.88 -2.79
C GLU A 237 -11.26 0.94 -1.57
N LEU A 238 -10.29 0.96 -0.66
CA LEU A 238 -10.22 0.07 0.50
C LEU A 238 -10.83 0.67 1.78
N ASN A 239 -11.54 1.80 1.69
CA ASN A 239 -12.16 2.50 2.83
C ASN A 239 -11.19 2.84 3.98
N VAL A 240 -9.98 3.25 3.62
CA VAL A 240 -8.90 3.60 4.56
C VAL A 240 -8.68 5.11 4.70
N LYS A 241 -9.73 5.87 4.49
CA LYS A 241 -9.68 7.34 4.54
C LYS A 241 -9.07 7.87 5.83
N SER A 242 -9.34 7.25 6.98
CA SER A 242 -8.78 7.67 8.27
C SER A 242 -7.25 7.56 8.31
N LEU A 243 -6.67 6.53 7.68
CA LEU A 243 -5.23 6.39 7.54
C LEU A 243 -4.67 7.46 6.59
N TYR A 244 -5.30 7.67 5.45
CA TYR A 244 -4.92 8.71 4.49
C TYR A 244 -4.99 10.11 5.13
N ASP A 245 -6.09 10.42 5.81
CA ASP A 245 -6.32 11.72 6.45
C ASP A 245 -5.35 11.97 7.64
N SER A 246 -4.70 10.93 8.18
CA SER A 246 -3.66 11.07 9.21
C SER A 246 -2.32 11.55 8.65
N ILE A 247 -2.10 11.44 7.32
CA ILE A 247 -0.89 11.88 6.65
C ILE A 247 -1.07 13.33 6.22
N GLY A 248 -0.29 14.22 6.78
CA GLY A 248 -0.39 15.63 6.49
C GLY A 248 0.54 16.45 7.38
N THR A 249 0.58 17.76 7.15
CA THR A 249 1.41 18.68 7.92
C THR A 249 0.54 19.47 8.91
N VAL A 250 0.87 19.40 10.19
CA VAL A 250 0.15 20.11 11.26
C VAL A 250 1.15 20.83 12.17
N GLY A 251 0.79 22.01 12.63
CA GLY A 251 1.56 22.78 13.63
C GLY A 251 2.71 23.58 13.04
N SER A 252 3.82 23.64 13.75
CA SER A 252 5.00 24.44 13.41
C SER A 252 6.18 23.55 12.99
N ARG A 253 6.65 23.77 11.76
CA ARG A 253 7.86 23.12 11.22
C ARG A 253 9.08 23.36 12.12
N ASP A 254 9.30 24.59 12.53
CA ASP A 254 10.48 24.97 13.30
C ASP A 254 10.51 24.29 14.68
N LYS A 255 9.35 24.13 15.32
CA LYS A 255 9.24 23.43 16.59
C LYS A 255 9.62 21.95 16.45
N TRP A 256 9.15 21.30 15.39
CA TRP A 256 9.48 19.91 15.11
C TRP A 256 10.98 19.75 14.85
N TYR A 257 11.54 20.54 13.90
CA TYR A 257 12.96 20.46 13.56
C TYR A 257 13.88 20.79 14.73
N SER A 258 13.56 21.80 15.56
CA SER A 258 14.33 22.15 16.75
C SER A 258 14.35 21.01 17.77
N LEU A 259 13.20 20.33 17.99
CA LEU A 259 13.13 19.16 18.86
C LEU A 259 14.00 18.03 18.33
N ILE A 260 13.90 17.71 17.02
CA ILE A 260 14.67 16.61 16.44
C ILE A 260 16.17 16.88 16.53
N LYS A 261 16.65 18.11 16.26
CA LYS A 261 18.05 18.47 16.40
C LYS A 261 18.54 18.33 17.86
N ASP A 262 17.72 18.71 18.85
CA ASP A 262 18.02 18.49 20.27
C ASP A 262 18.18 16.99 20.58
N ILE A 263 17.25 16.16 20.10
CA ILE A 263 17.30 14.70 20.28
C ILE A 263 18.54 14.12 19.58
N ARG A 264 18.80 14.48 18.33
CA ARG A 264 19.94 14.00 17.55
C ARG A 264 21.28 14.37 18.20
N SER A 265 21.36 15.54 18.85
CA SER A 265 22.58 16.00 19.55
C SER A 265 23.02 15.08 20.70
N ARG A 266 22.11 14.24 21.21
CA ARG A 266 22.42 13.24 22.26
C ARG A 266 23.20 12.04 21.72
N LYS A 267 23.23 11.84 20.39
CA LYS A 267 23.97 10.80 19.68
C LYS A 267 23.70 9.36 20.17
N GLN A 268 22.47 9.12 20.63
CA GLN A 268 22.02 7.77 21.03
C GLN A 268 21.76 6.95 19.76
N PRO A 269 22.52 5.87 19.50
CA PRO A 269 22.42 5.13 18.24
C PRO A 269 21.05 4.50 18.05
N GLU A 270 20.41 4.00 19.12
CA GLU A 270 19.08 3.38 19.09
C GLU A 270 18.02 4.38 18.58
N VAL A 271 18.10 5.62 19.02
CA VAL A 271 17.18 6.69 18.60
C VAL A 271 17.46 7.11 17.15
N LEU A 272 18.74 7.29 16.81
CA LEU A 272 19.14 7.73 15.48
C LEU A 272 18.83 6.68 14.41
N ILE A 273 19.09 5.40 14.68
CA ILE A 273 18.77 4.29 13.75
C ILE A 273 17.26 4.23 13.49
N ASN A 274 16.43 4.26 14.54
CA ASN A 274 14.97 4.23 14.37
C ASN A 274 14.45 5.45 13.60
N LEU A 275 14.95 6.65 13.89
CA LEU A 275 14.58 7.87 13.17
C LEU A 275 14.99 7.78 11.69
N ALA A 276 16.23 7.37 11.41
CA ALA A 276 16.74 7.20 10.05
C ALA A 276 15.99 6.09 9.30
N ALA A 277 15.59 5.00 9.98
CA ALA A 277 14.78 3.92 9.41
C ALA A 277 13.41 4.42 8.91
N SER A 278 12.83 5.41 9.58
CA SER A 278 11.59 6.05 9.11
C SER A 278 11.75 6.70 7.73
N PHE A 279 12.89 7.36 7.49
CA PHE A 279 13.22 7.90 6.17
C PHE A 279 13.68 6.83 5.19
N ALA A 280 14.44 5.83 5.65
CA ALA A 280 14.93 4.73 4.81
C ALA A 280 13.80 3.91 4.17
N SER A 281 12.63 3.89 4.78
CA SER A 281 11.47 3.17 4.24
C SER A 281 11.16 3.53 2.79
N VAL A 282 11.23 4.80 2.42
CA VAL A 282 10.93 5.26 1.06
C VAL A 282 12.07 5.05 0.08
N LEU A 283 13.24 4.62 0.55
CA LEU A 283 14.38 4.22 -0.29
C LEU A 283 14.33 2.75 -0.71
N VAL A 284 13.55 1.92 -0.02
CA VAL A 284 13.48 0.46 -0.25
C VAL A 284 13.11 0.15 -1.70
N GLU A 285 12.05 0.76 -2.20
CA GLU A 285 11.56 0.52 -3.56
C GLU A 285 12.52 1.05 -4.64
N PRO A 286 12.96 2.33 -4.62
CA PRO A 286 13.92 2.83 -5.61
C PRO A 286 15.24 2.07 -5.65
N CYS A 287 15.69 1.53 -4.51
CA CYS A 287 16.90 0.71 -4.44
C CYS A 287 16.67 -0.77 -4.77
N GLY A 288 15.46 -1.18 -5.14
CA GLY A 288 15.16 -2.59 -5.44
C GLY A 288 15.31 -3.54 -4.25
N ALA A 289 15.36 -3.02 -3.03
CA ALA A 289 15.56 -3.80 -1.82
C ALA A 289 14.27 -4.50 -1.35
N LEU A 290 14.42 -5.48 -0.47
CA LEU A 290 13.28 -6.13 0.18
C LEU A 290 12.84 -5.36 1.43
N PRO A 291 11.55 -5.46 1.80
CA PRO A 291 11.08 -4.93 3.08
C PRO A 291 11.85 -5.52 4.25
N PHE A 292 12.04 -4.72 5.30
CA PHE A 292 12.74 -5.12 6.50
C PHE A 292 12.07 -4.56 7.76
N ILE A 293 12.50 -5.04 8.92
CA ILE A 293 11.96 -4.63 10.21
C ILE A 293 13.09 -4.01 11.04
N VAL A 294 12.79 -2.92 11.73
CA VAL A 294 13.61 -2.37 12.82
C VAL A 294 12.82 -2.54 14.10
N SER A 295 13.34 -3.31 15.02
CA SER A 295 12.71 -3.63 16.30
C SER A 295 13.54 -3.06 17.45
N LEU A 296 12.90 -2.24 18.29
CA LEU A 296 13.51 -1.72 19.51
C LEU A 296 12.89 -2.42 20.73
N TRP A 297 13.69 -3.17 21.47
CA TRP A 297 13.20 -3.92 22.63
C TRP A 297 13.98 -3.61 23.91
N GLY A 298 13.40 -3.89 25.04
CA GLY A 298 14.02 -3.66 26.36
C GLY A 298 12.99 -3.42 27.46
N GLY A 299 13.43 -3.06 28.64
CA GLY A 299 12.59 -2.86 29.82
C GLY A 299 11.44 -1.84 29.62
N SER A 300 10.42 -1.95 30.43
CA SER A 300 9.30 -0.98 30.41
C SER A 300 9.76 0.39 30.91
N GLY A 301 9.16 1.48 30.36
CA GLY A 301 9.40 2.85 30.84
C GLY A 301 10.67 3.53 30.32
N ILE A 302 11.48 2.91 29.44
CA ILE A 302 12.71 3.49 28.90
C ILE A 302 12.50 4.48 27.74
N GLY A 303 11.28 4.65 27.23
CA GLY A 303 10.95 5.62 26.17
C GLY A 303 10.76 5.03 24.77
N LYS A 304 10.60 3.72 24.61
CA LYS A 304 10.41 3.04 23.31
C LYS A 304 9.22 3.60 22.51
N SER A 305 8.05 3.75 23.12
CA SER A 305 6.87 4.30 22.45
C SER A 305 7.04 5.79 22.09
N VAL A 306 7.90 6.53 22.80
CA VAL A 306 8.27 7.91 22.44
C VAL A 306 9.02 7.92 21.11
N ILE A 307 9.96 6.98 20.93
CA ILE A 307 10.72 6.83 19.67
C ILE A 307 9.79 6.46 18.52
N LEU A 308 8.85 5.54 18.75
CA LEU A 308 7.89 5.15 17.71
C LEU A 308 7.01 6.33 17.28
N LYS A 309 6.51 7.12 18.23
CA LYS A 309 5.77 8.37 17.93
C LYS A 309 6.64 9.38 17.18
N LEU A 310 7.92 9.49 17.55
CA LEU A 310 8.89 10.34 16.86
C LEU A 310 9.04 9.91 15.39
N CYS A 311 9.26 8.63 15.12
CA CYS A 311 9.36 8.07 13.76
C CYS A 311 8.07 8.29 12.95
N THR A 312 6.91 8.11 13.58
CA THR A 312 5.61 8.36 12.95
C THR A 312 5.42 9.82 12.58
N SER A 313 5.84 10.75 13.45
CA SER A 313 5.69 12.19 13.26
C SER A 313 6.44 12.76 12.06
N VAL A 314 7.39 12.01 11.50
CA VAL A 314 8.06 12.35 10.24
C VAL A 314 7.04 12.50 9.11
N TRP A 315 6.03 11.62 9.08
CA TRP A 315 5.09 11.47 7.96
C TRP A 315 3.65 11.85 8.31
N ALA A 316 3.21 11.60 9.55
CA ALA A 316 1.80 11.54 9.90
C ALA A 316 1.54 11.87 11.38
N ASP A 317 0.26 11.96 11.72
CA ASP A 317 -0.24 12.12 13.09
C ASP A 317 0.16 10.91 13.97
N PRO A 318 1.03 11.10 14.99
CA PRO A 318 1.47 10.03 15.88
C PRO A 318 0.47 9.73 17.02
N GLY A 319 -0.71 10.34 16.99
CA GLY A 319 -1.77 10.10 17.96
C GLY A 319 -2.32 8.67 17.88
N GLU A 320 -2.90 8.21 18.98
CA GLU A 320 -3.50 6.87 19.05
C GLU A 320 -4.66 6.71 18.05
N GLY A 321 -4.72 5.54 17.39
CA GLY A 321 -5.77 5.22 16.43
C GLY A 321 -5.70 6.01 15.12
N LYS A 322 -4.58 6.70 14.86
CA LYS A 322 -4.30 7.44 13.63
C LYS A 322 -3.43 6.62 12.68
N TYR A 323 -2.20 7.10 12.46
CA TYR A 323 -1.24 6.39 11.60
C TYR A 323 -0.67 5.14 12.26
N MET A 324 -0.27 5.24 13.52
CA MET A 324 0.21 4.10 14.30
C MET A 324 -0.89 3.06 14.50
N THR A 325 -0.49 1.79 14.56
CA THR A 325 -1.38 0.70 14.91
C THR A 325 -0.73 -0.19 15.96
N ASP A 326 -1.53 -0.94 16.69
CA ASP A 326 -1.04 -1.98 17.58
C ASP A 326 -0.94 -3.33 16.85
N ALA A 327 -0.21 -4.24 17.43
CA ALA A 327 0.05 -5.54 16.85
C ALA A 327 -1.13 -6.52 16.91
N LYS A 328 -2.28 -6.13 17.50
CA LYS A 328 -3.49 -6.99 17.64
C LYS A 328 -4.27 -7.18 16.35
N ALA A 329 -3.92 -6.47 15.27
CA ALA A 329 -4.63 -6.58 14.01
C ALA A 329 -4.46 -7.99 13.40
N THR A 330 -5.51 -8.47 12.71
CA THR A 330 -5.42 -9.75 11.99
C THR A 330 -4.37 -9.70 10.88
N ASN A 331 -3.79 -10.85 10.54
CA ASN A 331 -2.80 -10.96 9.46
C ASN A 331 -3.28 -10.34 8.14
N THR A 332 -4.56 -10.54 7.80
CA THR A 332 -5.17 -9.94 6.60
C THR A 332 -5.23 -8.40 6.68
N ALA A 333 -5.60 -7.85 7.83
CA ALA A 333 -5.62 -6.41 8.03
C ALA A 333 -4.21 -5.80 7.94
N MET A 334 -3.20 -6.50 8.43
CA MET A 334 -1.80 -6.09 8.31
C MET A 334 -1.30 -6.13 6.86
N GLU A 335 -1.60 -7.18 6.08
CA GLU A 335 -1.27 -7.23 4.65
C GLU A 335 -1.92 -6.08 3.87
N ILE A 336 -3.20 -5.79 4.15
CA ILE A 336 -3.91 -4.65 3.54
C ILE A 336 -3.22 -3.34 3.91
N ARG A 337 -2.89 -3.15 5.18
CA ARG A 337 -2.23 -1.93 5.66
C ARG A 337 -0.84 -1.74 5.04
N LEU A 338 -0.01 -2.78 4.99
CA LEU A 338 1.28 -2.78 4.30
C LEU A 338 1.14 -2.41 2.82
N SER A 339 0.15 -3.00 2.13
CA SER A 339 -0.13 -2.72 0.73
C SER A 339 -0.55 -1.27 0.48
N ILE A 340 -1.33 -0.69 1.40
CA ILE A 340 -1.77 0.71 1.29
C ILE A 340 -0.61 1.65 1.57
N LEU A 341 0.17 1.42 2.63
CA LEU A 341 1.34 2.24 2.96
C LEU A 341 2.42 2.14 1.89
N ASN A 342 2.53 0.99 1.25
CA ASN A 342 3.47 0.70 0.17
C ASN A 342 4.93 1.01 0.54
N SER A 343 5.45 2.22 0.26
CA SER A 343 6.81 2.65 0.59
C SER A 343 6.90 3.42 1.91
N LEU A 344 5.77 3.91 2.45
CA LEU A 344 5.76 4.60 3.73
C LEU A 344 6.03 3.63 4.89
N PRO A 345 6.72 4.05 5.97
CA PRO A 345 7.02 3.17 7.09
C PRO A 345 5.74 2.69 7.79
N MET A 346 5.70 1.42 8.15
CA MET A 346 4.67 0.92 9.06
C MET A 346 5.17 1.03 10.50
N THR A 347 4.43 1.72 11.37
CA THR A 347 4.78 1.86 12.78
C THR A 347 3.81 1.06 13.65
N LEU A 348 4.37 0.15 14.45
CA LEU A 348 3.64 -0.83 15.26
C LEU A 348 4.06 -0.75 16.73
N ASP A 349 3.12 -0.50 17.61
CA ASP A 349 3.35 -0.49 19.06
C ASP A 349 3.09 -1.88 19.66
N ASP A 350 3.91 -2.24 20.62
CA ASP A 350 3.79 -3.40 21.50
C ASP A 350 3.65 -4.78 20.82
N MET A 351 4.74 -5.26 20.25
CA MET A 351 4.82 -6.60 19.66
C MET A 351 4.65 -7.75 20.68
N ALA A 352 4.81 -7.49 21.98
CA ALA A 352 4.61 -8.52 23.00
C ALA A 352 3.17 -9.05 23.03
N GLN A 353 2.21 -8.28 22.59
CA GLN A 353 0.80 -8.67 22.52
C GLN A 353 0.49 -9.70 21.43
N VAL A 354 1.34 -9.83 20.41
CA VAL A 354 1.18 -10.81 19.33
C VAL A 354 1.46 -12.22 19.82
N LYS A 355 2.47 -12.40 20.70
CA LYS A 355 2.86 -13.73 21.22
C LYS A 355 1.77 -14.39 22.08
N ASN A 356 0.90 -13.60 22.71
CA ASN A 356 -0.23 -14.11 23.49
C ASN A 356 -1.40 -14.62 22.64
N GLN A 357 -1.45 -14.23 21.37
CA GLN A 357 -2.52 -14.59 20.43
C GLN A 357 -2.13 -15.79 19.54
N TYR A 358 -0.84 -15.98 19.33
CA TYR A 358 -0.26 -17.07 18.56
C TYR A 358 0.84 -17.68 19.43
N ASP A 359 0.68 -18.89 19.90
CA ASP A 359 1.71 -19.67 20.60
C ASP A 359 2.93 -19.98 19.68
N GLU A 360 3.09 -19.22 18.61
CA GLU A 360 3.97 -19.45 17.47
C GLU A 360 5.12 -18.45 17.46
N ASP A 361 6.26 -18.94 17.00
CA ASP A 361 7.46 -18.21 16.63
C ASP A 361 7.15 -17.01 15.70
N PHE A 362 7.77 -15.86 15.94
CA PHE A 362 7.67 -14.68 15.09
C PHE A 362 8.17 -14.88 13.66
N SER A 363 8.86 -15.98 13.36
CA SER A 363 9.44 -16.28 12.06
C SER A 363 8.42 -16.17 10.92
N GLU A 364 7.23 -16.79 11.05
CA GLU A 364 6.20 -16.72 10.00
C GLU A 364 5.72 -15.29 9.76
N LEU A 365 5.56 -14.52 10.83
CA LEU A 365 5.13 -13.13 10.76
C LEU A 365 6.19 -12.26 10.07
N ILE A 366 7.47 -12.41 10.44
CA ILE A 366 8.60 -11.72 9.83
C ILE A 366 8.69 -12.06 8.34
N TYR A 367 8.62 -13.35 7.98
CA TYR A 367 8.63 -13.78 6.58
C TYR A 367 7.50 -13.14 5.79
N ARG A 368 6.29 -13.11 6.34
CA ARG A 368 5.11 -12.55 5.69
C ARG A 368 5.27 -11.04 5.43
N TRP A 369 5.71 -10.29 6.42
CA TRP A 369 5.87 -8.84 6.28
C TRP A 369 7.03 -8.46 5.35
N CYS A 370 8.12 -9.21 5.44
CA CYS A 370 9.31 -8.96 4.62
C CYS A 370 9.27 -9.66 3.25
N ALA A 371 8.23 -10.43 2.92
CA ALA A 371 8.05 -10.99 1.58
C ALA A 371 7.79 -9.91 0.52
N GLY A 372 7.27 -8.75 0.93
CA GLY A 372 6.94 -7.66 0.03
C GLY A 372 5.76 -7.92 -0.89
N LYS A 373 5.02 -9.02 -0.65
CA LYS A 373 3.83 -9.42 -1.40
C LYS A 373 2.84 -10.16 -0.51
N GLY A 374 1.55 -9.95 -0.77
CA GLY A 374 0.47 -10.65 -0.08
C GLY A 374 0.28 -12.08 -0.58
N ARG A 375 -0.63 -12.81 0.05
CA ARG A 375 -1.02 -14.15 -0.39
C ARG A 375 -1.93 -14.08 -1.61
N ASP A 376 -1.78 -15.04 -2.52
CA ASP A 376 -2.72 -15.21 -3.66
C ASP A 376 -4.12 -15.55 -3.12
N ARG A 377 -5.11 -14.82 -3.63
CA ARG A 377 -6.52 -15.04 -3.27
C ARG A 377 -7.37 -15.11 -4.54
N SER A 378 -8.24 -16.11 -4.60
CA SER A 378 -9.23 -16.20 -5.67
C SER A 378 -10.30 -15.10 -5.50
N ASN A 379 -10.77 -14.57 -6.62
CA ASN A 379 -11.91 -13.67 -6.66
C ASN A 379 -13.23 -14.45 -6.83
N LYS A 380 -14.36 -13.75 -6.76
CA LYS A 380 -15.70 -14.35 -6.93
C LYS A 380 -15.95 -14.90 -8.35
N GLU A 381 -15.13 -14.52 -9.31
CA GLU A 381 -15.24 -14.87 -10.73
C GLU A 381 -14.28 -16.01 -11.12
N LEU A 382 -13.72 -16.75 -10.13
CA LEU A 382 -12.76 -17.85 -10.30
C LEU A 382 -11.40 -17.41 -10.91
N GLY A 383 -11.11 -16.12 -10.90
CA GLY A 383 -9.79 -15.56 -11.22
C GLY A 383 -8.95 -15.29 -9.96
N LEU A 384 -7.72 -14.88 -10.15
CA LEU A 384 -6.87 -14.38 -9.06
C LEU A 384 -7.11 -12.89 -8.83
N ASN A 385 -7.18 -12.49 -7.57
CA ASN A 385 -7.08 -11.08 -7.23
C ASN A 385 -5.68 -10.58 -7.58
N LYS A 386 -5.56 -9.28 -7.94
CA LYS A 386 -4.23 -8.68 -8.12
C LYS A 386 -3.44 -8.86 -6.82
N LEU A 387 -2.22 -9.35 -6.96
CA LEU A 387 -1.31 -9.54 -5.84
C LEU A 387 -1.00 -8.18 -5.19
N THR A 388 -1.25 -8.05 -3.91
CA THR A 388 -0.83 -6.88 -3.15
C THR A 388 0.69 -6.92 -2.95
N SER A 389 1.36 -5.77 -3.07
CA SER A 389 2.80 -5.68 -2.87
C SER A 389 3.14 -4.44 -2.02
N TRP A 390 4.31 -4.45 -1.40
CA TRP A 390 4.86 -3.32 -0.64
C TRP A 390 6.38 -3.37 -0.61
N ARG A 391 7.00 -2.22 -0.39
CA ARG A 391 8.45 -2.06 -0.26
C ARG A 391 8.74 -1.00 0.80
N ASN A 392 8.70 -1.39 2.07
CA ASN A 392 8.84 -0.48 3.19
C ASN A 392 9.67 -1.04 4.35
N CYS A 393 9.90 -0.19 5.33
CA CYS A 393 10.40 -0.56 6.64
C CYS A 393 9.24 -0.64 7.64
N THR A 394 9.18 -1.72 8.42
CA THR A 394 8.33 -1.79 9.61
C THR A 394 9.15 -1.42 10.83
N ILE A 395 8.73 -0.40 11.58
CA ILE A 395 9.37 0.02 12.83
C ILE A 395 8.47 -0.39 13.98
N THR A 396 9.03 -1.12 14.93
CA THR A 396 8.26 -1.66 16.06
C THR A 396 9.03 -1.59 17.36
N ASN A 397 8.32 -1.77 18.46
CA ASN A 397 8.89 -1.89 19.79
C ASN A 397 8.30 -3.07 20.56
N GLY A 398 8.99 -3.47 21.62
CA GLY A 398 8.54 -4.57 22.48
C GLY A 398 9.34 -4.64 23.77
N GLU A 399 8.94 -5.55 24.67
CA GLU A 399 9.71 -5.87 25.89
C GLU A 399 10.74 -6.95 25.66
N ARG A 400 10.65 -7.68 24.54
CA ARG A 400 11.51 -8.78 24.16
C ARG A 400 11.97 -8.65 22.72
N SER A 401 13.11 -9.25 22.41
CA SER A 401 13.59 -9.42 21.05
C SER A 401 12.54 -10.09 20.16
N LEU A 402 12.44 -9.65 18.89
CA LEU A 402 11.71 -10.37 17.84
C LEU A 402 12.47 -11.61 17.35
N VAL A 403 13.76 -11.65 17.62
CA VAL A 403 14.68 -12.68 17.16
C VAL A 403 15.22 -13.42 18.39
N ASP A 404 14.74 -14.62 18.63
CA ASP A 404 15.22 -15.52 19.66
C ASP A 404 15.94 -16.73 19.04
N GLU A 405 16.41 -17.65 19.89
CA GLU A 405 17.15 -18.85 19.47
C GLU A 405 16.31 -19.77 18.57
N SER A 406 14.99 -19.76 18.71
CA SER A 406 14.07 -20.56 17.89
C SER A 406 13.77 -19.93 16.51
N THR A 407 14.09 -18.64 16.33
CA THR A 407 13.77 -17.90 15.11
C THR A 407 14.57 -18.44 13.92
N GLN A 408 13.89 -18.75 12.82
CA GLN A 408 14.54 -19.27 11.62
C GLN A 408 15.54 -18.25 11.05
N GLY A 409 16.71 -18.71 10.60
CA GLY A 409 17.80 -17.86 10.13
C GLY A 409 17.41 -16.88 9.02
N GLY A 410 16.54 -17.30 8.11
CA GLY A 410 16.02 -16.41 7.09
C GLY A 410 15.10 -15.29 7.62
N ALA A 411 14.44 -15.47 8.76
CA ALA A 411 13.69 -14.42 9.44
C ALA A 411 14.64 -13.45 10.17
N VAL A 412 15.65 -13.99 10.87
CA VAL A 412 16.71 -13.19 11.53
C VAL A 412 17.32 -12.17 10.59
N ASN A 413 17.59 -12.57 9.36
CA ASN A 413 18.21 -11.73 8.32
C ASN A 413 17.38 -10.51 7.87
N ARG A 414 16.10 -10.45 8.25
CA ARG A 414 15.18 -9.38 7.86
C ARG A 414 14.89 -8.39 8.97
N VAL A 415 15.51 -8.58 10.14
CA VAL A 415 15.26 -7.76 11.31
C VAL A 415 16.56 -7.12 11.79
N ILE A 416 16.57 -5.79 11.90
CA ILE A 416 17.55 -5.06 12.70
C ILE A 416 16.98 -4.99 14.11
N ASP A 417 17.47 -5.86 14.97
CA ASP A 417 16.96 -6.04 16.33
C ASP A 417 17.84 -5.29 17.33
N ILE A 418 17.30 -4.24 17.93
CA ILE A 418 18.03 -3.29 18.75
C ILE A 418 17.61 -3.47 20.21
N GLU A 419 18.54 -3.90 21.04
CA GLU A 419 18.36 -3.88 22.48
C GLU A 419 18.64 -2.49 23.02
N ALA A 420 17.69 -1.93 23.76
CA ALA A 420 17.93 -0.72 24.54
C ALA A 420 18.69 -1.11 25.81
N SER A 421 20.01 -1.03 25.74
CA SER A 421 20.94 -1.49 26.77
C SER A 421 20.93 -0.60 28.00
N GLY A 422 19.98 -0.83 28.90
CA GLY A 422 20.04 -0.34 30.30
C GLY A 422 19.84 1.15 30.55
N ASP A 423 20.12 2.01 29.59
CA ASP A 423 19.97 3.45 29.73
C ASP A 423 18.57 3.91 29.33
N VAL A 424 18.00 4.82 30.13
CA VAL A 424 16.73 5.46 29.81
C VAL A 424 16.93 6.35 28.58
N LEU A 425 16.34 5.97 27.44
CA LEU A 425 16.41 6.72 26.18
C LEU A 425 15.71 8.08 26.31
N PHE A 426 14.58 8.09 27.03
CA PHE A 426 13.87 9.31 27.40
C PHE A 426 13.43 9.24 28.85
N SER A 427 13.83 10.23 29.67
CA SER A 427 13.24 10.41 30.98
C SER A 427 11.72 10.66 30.85
N ALA A 428 10.94 10.37 31.88
CA ALA A 428 9.49 10.59 31.85
C ALA A 428 9.14 12.05 31.48
N LYS A 429 9.92 13.02 31.94
CA LYS A 429 9.72 14.44 31.65
C LYS A 429 10.05 14.76 30.19
N ASP A 430 11.17 14.27 29.67
CA ASP A 430 11.56 14.51 28.28
C ASP A 430 10.66 13.75 27.31
N GLY A 431 10.26 12.53 27.65
CA GLY A 431 9.33 11.74 26.88
C GLY A 431 7.97 12.44 26.71
N ASN A 432 7.38 12.89 27.82
CA ASN A 432 6.12 13.65 27.77
C ASN A 432 6.24 14.95 26.98
N LYS A 433 7.35 15.69 27.14
CA LYS A 433 7.62 16.89 26.34
C LYS A 433 7.71 16.57 24.86
N THR A 434 8.43 15.51 24.51
CA THR A 434 8.61 15.06 23.11
C THR A 434 7.25 14.67 22.52
N VAL A 435 6.46 13.83 23.19
CA VAL A 435 5.13 13.41 22.73
C VAL A 435 4.22 14.60 22.49
N ASN A 436 4.12 15.52 23.45
CA ASN A 436 3.28 16.72 23.30
C ASN A 436 3.68 17.59 22.10
N ILE A 437 4.98 17.68 21.80
CA ILE A 437 5.46 18.47 20.66
C ILE A 437 5.15 17.73 19.35
N VAL A 438 5.44 16.43 19.24
CA VAL A 438 5.25 15.71 17.97
C VAL A 438 3.77 15.47 17.64
N GLU A 439 2.89 15.30 18.64
CA GLU A 439 1.44 15.19 18.42
C GLU A 439 0.81 16.51 17.94
N GLY A 440 1.41 17.65 18.30
CA GLY A 440 0.97 18.96 17.82
C GLY A 440 1.73 19.48 16.60
N ASN A 441 2.81 18.81 16.18
CA ASN A 441 3.65 19.26 15.05
C ASN A 441 4.24 18.04 14.33
N PHE A 442 3.75 17.73 13.14
CA PHE A 442 4.16 16.53 12.40
C PHE A 442 4.06 16.69 10.87
N GLY A 443 4.63 15.73 10.14
CA GLY A 443 4.48 15.53 8.69
C GLY A 443 5.33 16.43 7.80
N PHE A 444 6.11 17.35 8.36
CA PHE A 444 6.94 18.27 7.58
C PHE A 444 8.13 17.56 6.95
N ALA A 445 8.85 16.77 7.75
CA ALA A 445 10.11 16.20 7.32
C ALA A 445 9.95 15.11 6.25
N GLY A 446 8.86 14.37 6.28
CA GLY A 446 8.56 13.38 5.23
C GLY A 446 8.36 14.04 3.87
N ARG A 447 7.60 15.16 3.83
CA ARG A 447 7.42 15.93 2.61
C ARG A 447 8.74 16.51 2.12
N ASP A 448 9.48 17.19 3.02
CA ASP A 448 10.78 17.78 2.70
C ASP A 448 11.77 16.73 2.17
N PHE A 449 11.70 15.50 2.70
CA PHE A 449 12.58 14.41 2.26
C PHE A 449 12.24 13.92 0.86
N ILE A 450 10.97 13.84 0.50
CA ILE A 450 10.58 13.51 -0.88
C ILE A 450 11.04 14.59 -1.85
N ASP A 451 10.92 15.87 -1.50
CA ASP A 451 11.45 16.97 -2.31
C ASP A 451 12.99 16.84 -2.50
N VAL A 452 13.70 16.36 -1.46
CA VAL A 452 15.15 16.05 -1.57
C VAL A 452 15.40 14.88 -2.52
N LEU A 453 14.60 13.81 -2.45
CA LEU A 453 14.76 12.67 -3.36
C LEU A 453 14.51 13.05 -4.82
N ASP A 454 13.53 13.91 -5.08
CA ASP A 454 13.28 14.46 -6.42
C ASP A 454 14.50 15.30 -6.91
N GLN A 455 15.11 16.09 -6.02
CA GLN A 455 16.32 16.88 -6.33
C GLN A 455 17.56 16.01 -6.58
N VAL A 456 17.78 14.98 -5.76
CA VAL A 456 18.94 14.07 -5.86
C VAL A 456 18.80 13.14 -7.07
N GLY A 457 17.57 12.76 -7.41
CA GLY A 457 17.24 11.78 -8.44
C GLY A 457 17.28 10.34 -7.92
N LEU A 458 16.24 9.57 -8.20
CA LEU A 458 16.09 8.19 -7.68
C LEU A 458 17.21 7.25 -8.14
N ASP A 459 17.77 7.47 -9.34
CA ASP A 459 18.86 6.66 -9.89
C ASP A 459 20.17 6.76 -9.09
N ASN A 460 20.34 7.83 -8.32
CA ASN A 460 21.53 8.05 -7.48
C ASN A 460 21.44 7.34 -6.12
N LEU A 461 20.29 6.78 -5.76
CA LEU A 461 20.07 6.12 -4.47
C LEU A 461 20.77 4.76 -4.39
N ASN A 462 20.75 3.98 -5.48
CA ASN A 462 21.44 2.68 -5.55
C ASN A 462 22.97 2.83 -5.35
N PRO A 463 23.68 3.73 -6.06
CA PRO A 463 25.09 4.00 -5.79
C PRO A 463 25.37 4.39 -4.33
N LEU A 464 24.50 5.20 -3.73
CA LEU A 464 24.65 5.62 -2.32
C LEU A 464 24.47 4.44 -1.37
N MET A 465 23.45 3.61 -1.57
CA MET A 465 23.24 2.38 -0.78
C MET A 465 24.46 1.45 -0.90
N ASN A 466 24.94 1.20 -2.11
CA ASN A 466 26.10 0.33 -2.34
C ASN A 466 27.36 0.84 -1.65
N LYS A 467 27.61 2.16 -1.66
CA LYS A 467 28.69 2.79 -0.89
C LYS A 467 28.62 2.39 0.59
N TYR A 468 27.43 2.42 1.19
CA TYR A 468 27.26 2.05 2.60
C TYR A 468 27.33 0.53 2.81
N CYS A 469 26.93 -0.28 1.87
CA CYS A 469 27.16 -1.72 1.94
C CYS A 469 28.65 -2.04 2.03
N GLU A 470 29.48 -1.41 1.20
CA GLU A 470 30.94 -1.60 1.24
C GLU A 470 31.57 -1.08 2.55
N LEU A 471 31.17 0.10 3.02
CA LEU A 471 31.65 0.66 4.28
C LEU A 471 31.29 -0.24 5.49
N LEU A 472 30.08 -0.79 5.53
CA LEU A 472 29.66 -1.72 6.58
C LEU A 472 30.44 -3.05 6.54
N LYS A 473 30.70 -3.59 5.35
CA LYS A 473 31.52 -4.78 5.17
C LYS A 473 32.95 -4.56 5.65
N GLN A 474 33.54 -3.42 5.29
CA GLN A 474 34.87 -3.04 5.75
C GLN A 474 34.93 -2.92 7.27
N ALA A 475 33.99 -2.15 7.88
CA ALA A 475 33.95 -1.97 9.33
C ALA A 475 33.69 -3.29 10.08
N ALA A 476 32.92 -4.22 9.51
CA ALA A 476 32.75 -5.57 10.05
C ALA A 476 34.05 -6.38 9.98
N SER A 477 34.74 -6.33 8.85
CA SER A 477 36.05 -7.01 8.68
C SER A 477 37.11 -6.48 9.65
N ASP A 478 37.13 -5.16 9.87
CA ASP A 478 38.06 -4.53 10.81
C ASP A 478 37.83 -4.96 12.29
N LYS A 479 36.62 -5.49 12.57
CA LYS A 479 36.25 -6.06 13.88
C LYS A 479 36.35 -7.60 13.92
N ASP A 480 36.96 -8.23 12.92
CA ASP A 480 36.98 -9.69 12.75
C ASP A 480 35.57 -10.34 12.82
N ALA A 481 34.54 -9.61 12.35
CA ALA A 481 33.15 -10.03 12.39
C ALA A 481 32.60 -10.30 11.00
N GLU A 482 32.22 -11.52 10.72
CA GLU A 482 31.51 -11.85 9.49
C GLU A 482 30.01 -11.57 9.64
N LYS A 483 29.53 -10.49 9.05
CA LYS A 483 28.13 -10.10 9.07
C LYS A 483 27.36 -10.69 7.88
N GLU A 484 26.08 -10.93 8.09
CA GLU A 484 25.19 -11.48 7.05
C GLU A 484 24.83 -10.38 6.02
N ASP A 485 25.11 -10.63 4.75
CA ASP A 485 24.86 -9.66 3.66
C ASP A 485 23.41 -9.17 3.60
N LYS A 486 22.45 -10.03 3.96
CA LYS A 486 21.02 -9.67 3.97
C LYS A 486 20.63 -8.67 5.05
N GLN A 487 21.46 -8.51 6.11
CA GLN A 487 21.28 -7.46 7.13
C GLN A 487 22.04 -6.17 6.77
N ILE A 488 23.10 -6.28 5.97
CA ILE A 488 23.90 -5.15 5.53
C ILE A 488 23.06 -4.18 4.69
N VAL A 489 22.23 -4.69 3.76
CA VAL A 489 21.41 -3.84 2.87
C VAL A 489 20.41 -2.98 3.66
N PRO A 490 19.60 -3.49 4.60
CA PRO A 490 18.75 -2.66 5.46
C PRO A 490 19.51 -1.57 6.21
N MET A 491 20.65 -1.90 6.82
CA MET A 491 21.46 -0.92 7.54
C MET A 491 22.08 0.11 6.61
N ALA A 492 22.51 -0.29 5.41
CA ALA A 492 23.01 0.63 4.39
C ALA A 492 21.95 1.63 3.93
N LEU A 493 20.68 1.20 3.78
CA LEU A 493 19.55 2.10 3.50
C LEU A 493 19.33 3.10 4.64
N ILE A 494 19.44 2.66 5.89
CA ILE A 494 19.33 3.53 7.08
C ILE A 494 20.45 4.57 7.08
N LEU A 495 21.69 4.18 6.82
CA LEU A 495 22.84 5.08 6.73
C LEU A 495 22.73 6.06 5.54
N ALA A 496 22.23 5.60 4.40
CA ALA A 496 21.97 6.45 3.24
C ALA A 496 20.90 7.51 3.55
N ALA A 497 19.83 7.11 4.23
CA ALA A 497 18.79 8.03 4.68
C ALA A 497 19.31 9.04 5.71
N ASP A 498 20.19 8.62 6.65
CA ASP A 498 20.85 9.51 7.61
C ASP A 498 21.74 10.52 6.89
N GLU A 499 22.52 10.09 5.87
CA GLU A 499 23.33 11.01 5.05
C GLU A 499 22.47 12.07 4.38
N LEU A 500 21.43 11.67 3.70
CA LEU A 500 20.55 12.58 2.98
C LEU A 500 19.82 13.54 3.93
N THR A 501 19.33 13.04 5.06
CA THR A 501 18.62 13.89 6.03
C THR A 501 19.56 14.86 6.73
N GLU A 502 20.80 14.46 7.05
CA GLU A 502 21.79 15.37 7.59
C GLU A 502 22.16 16.46 6.58
N GLN A 503 22.50 16.06 5.36
CA GLN A 503 22.97 16.97 4.32
C GLN A 503 21.92 18.02 3.92
N TYR A 504 20.68 17.63 3.83
CA TYR A 504 19.64 18.49 3.25
C TYR A 504 18.63 19.03 4.27
N LEU A 505 18.29 18.27 5.32
CA LEU A 505 17.23 18.65 6.27
C LEU A 505 17.76 19.17 7.60
N PHE A 506 18.55 18.36 8.32
CA PHE A 506 18.95 18.71 9.67
C PHE A 506 20.14 19.67 9.71
N LYS A 507 21.18 19.41 8.95
CA LYS A 507 22.40 20.23 8.87
C LYS A 507 22.97 20.54 10.25
N ASP A 508 22.97 19.53 11.14
CA ASP A 508 23.38 19.64 12.55
C ASP A 508 24.72 18.98 12.83
N GLY A 509 25.38 18.39 11.81
CA GLY A 509 26.65 17.69 11.90
C GLY A 509 26.57 16.35 12.64
N VAL A 510 25.38 15.85 12.92
CA VAL A 510 25.17 14.55 13.60
C VAL A 510 24.90 13.48 12.56
N ARG A 511 25.74 12.46 12.57
CA ARG A 511 25.62 11.28 11.67
C ARG A 511 25.64 10.01 12.50
N LEU A 512 25.03 8.96 11.95
CA LEU A 512 25.20 7.61 12.46
C LEU A 512 26.66 7.17 12.35
N ASP A 513 27.15 6.56 13.40
CA ASP A 513 28.48 5.96 13.45
C ASP A 513 28.42 4.56 12.86
N ILE A 514 29.20 4.31 11.79
CA ILE A 514 29.19 3.05 11.06
C ILE A 514 29.62 1.89 11.96
N ASP A 515 30.65 2.10 12.80
CA ASP A 515 31.17 1.07 13.70
C ASP A 515 30.11 0.64 14.73
N LYS A 516 29.33 1.60 15.25
CA LYS A 516 28.20 1.30 16.14
C LYS A 516 27.06 0.60 15.41
N CYS A 517 26.83 0.95 14.15
CA CYS A 517 25.80 0.29 13.35
C CYS A 517 26.12 -1.18 13.09
N VAL A 518 27.42 -1.52 12.90
CA VAL A 518 27.88 -2.91 12.76
C VAL A 518 27.56 -3.74 14.00
N ASP A 519 27.62 -3.16 15.20
CA ASP A 519 27.35 -3.88 16.45
C ASP A 519 25.89 -4.36 16.57
N PHE A 520 24.95 -3.71 15.88
CA PHE A 520 23.53 -4.14 15.81
C PHE A 520 23.26 -5.21 14.74
N LEU A 521 24.26 -5.56 13.93
CA LEU A 521 24.12 -6.61 12.93
C LEU A 521 24.51 -7.97 13.51
N LYS A 522 23.74 -9.01 13.19
CA LYS A 522 24.06 -10.39 13.61
C LYS A 522 25.22 -10.97 12.80
N ASN A 523 26.04 -11.78 13.43
CA ASN A 523 27.10 -12.52 12.75
C ASN A 523 26.52 -13.69 11.94
N LYS A 524 27.21 -14.11 10.88
CA LYS A 524 26.82 -15.27 10.08
C LYS A 524 26.60 -16.52 10.91
N GLY A 525 27.46 -16.76 11.93
CA GLY A 525 27.30 -17.88 12.85
C GLY A 525 26.03 -17.83 13.70
N GLU A 526 25.59 -16.65 14.11
CA GLU A 526 24.33 -16.47 14.86
C GLU A 526 23.08 -16.66 13.98
N VAL A 527 23.22 -16.48 12.68
CA VAL A 527 22.15 -16.65 11.68
C VAL A 527 22.09 -18.08 11.14
N ASP A 528 23.23 -18.80 11.11
CA ASP A 528 23.28 -20.19 10.65
C ASP A 528 22.50 -21.09 11.63
N GLU A 529 21.32 -21.50 11.20
CA GLU A 529 20.44 -22.39 11.96
C GLU A 529 21.17 -23.65 12.41
N ASN A 530 22.01 -24.23 11.56
CA ASN A 530 22.74 -25.44 11.89
C ASN A 530 23.87 -25.20 12.88
N ALA A 531 24.50 -24.02 12.88
CA ALA A 531 25.45 -23.61 13.90
C ALA A 531 24.77 -23.48 15.27
N ARG A 532 23.57 -22.90 15.32
CA ARG A 532 22.75 -22.82 16.55
C ARG A 532 22.30 -24.21 17.01
N ILE A 533 21.90 -25.09 16.07
CA ILE A 533 21.59 -26.50 16.39
C ILE A 533 22.80 -27.20 17.00
N TYR A 534 23.99 -26.94 16.49
CA TYR A 534 25.21 -27.50 17.06
C TYR A 534 25.42 -27.02 18.50
N GLN A 535 25.29 -25.73 18.77
CA GLN A 535 25.38 -25.16 20.13
C GLN A 535 24.35 -25.78 21.07
N TYR A 536 23.07 -25.80 20.65
CA TYR A 536 22.00 -26.45 21.40
C TYR A 536 22.32 -27.92 21.72
N LEU A 537 22.82 -28.65 20.73
CA LEU A 537 23.21 -30.06 20.93
C LEU A 537 24.32 -30.19 21.96
N MET A 538 25.34 -29.33 21.91
CA MET A 538 26.43 -29.33 22.87
C MET A 538 25.98 -28.93 24.28
N GLU A 539 25.06 -27.97 24.39
CA GLU A 539 24.42 -27.64 25.67
C GLU A 539 23.62 -28.79 26.25
N GLN A 540 22.84 -29.51 25.40
CA GLN A 540 22.12 -30.69 25.85
C GLN A 540 23.07 -31.80 26.33
N VAL A 541 24.22 -31.96 25.68
CA VAL A 541 25.27 -32.88 26.14
C VAL A 541 25.82 -32.45 27.51
N GLN A 542 26.11 -31.15 27.67
CA GLN A 542 26.69 -30.62 28.90
C GLN A 542 25.72 -30.66 30.09
N ILE A 543 24.45 -30.27 29.90
CA ILE A 543 23.41 -30.31 30.93
C ILE A 543 23.16 -31.74 31.37
N ASN A 544 23.27 -32.68 30.46
CA ASN A 544 23.00 -34.11 30.69
C ASN A 544 24.26 -34.96 30.75
N ILE A 545 25.39 -34.38 31.14
CA ILE A 545 26.70 -35.02 31.12
C ILE A 545 26.72 -36.36 31.86
N ASN A 546 25.92 -36.51 32.93
CA ASN A 546 25.80 -37.74 33.73
C ASN A 546 25.21 -38.93 32.94
N TYR A 547 24.64 -38.71 31.76
CA TYR A 547 24.16 -39.75 30.87
C TYR A 547 25.19 -40.14 29.80
N PHE A 548 26.39 -39.49 29.82
CA PHE A 548 27.52 -39.80 28.97
C PHE A 548 28.64 -40.34 29.83
N GLU A 549 29.26 -41.42 29.39
CA GLU A 549 30.41 -42.01 30.05
C GLU A 549 31.72 -41.58 29.39
N GLU A 550 32.83 -41.71 30.11
CA GLU A 550 34.15 -41.74 29.49
C GLU A 550 34.36 -43.10 28.84
N ASP A 551 35.16 -43.15 27.76
CA ASP A 551 35.43 -44.40 26.99
C ASP A 551 36.42 -45.32 27.74
N ASP A 552 36.26 -45.47 29.06
CA ASP A 552 37.05 -46.37 29.87
C ASP A 552 36.36 -47.74 29.98
N GLU A 553 37.09 -48.80 29.63
CA GLU A 553 36.63 -50.22 29.61
C GLU A 553 36.26 -50.81 30.99
N ASP A 554 36.34 -50.07 32.09
CA ASP A 554 36.08 -50.55 33.44
C ASP A 554 34.62 -50.44 33.91
N ASP A 555 33.90 -51.50 33.77
CA ASP A 555 32.45 -51.74 33.95
C ASP A 555 32.01 -51.85 35.45
N ASN A 556 32.70 -51.21 36.42
CA ASN A 556 32.44 -51.42 37.87
C ASN A 556 31.91 -50.21 38.64
N ALA A 557 31.37 -49.13 37.96
CA ALA A 557 30.74 -48.01 38.66
C ALA A 557 29.30 -48.36 39.06
N SER A 558 29.10 -48.71 40.32
CA SER A 558 27.80 -48.88 40.98
C SER A 558 27.15 -47.44 41.11
N GLY A 559 26.29 -47.09 40.17
CA GLY A 559 25.56 -45.81 40.22
C GLY A 559 25.20 -45.22 38.88
N ALA A 560 25.51 -45.87 37.77
CA ALA A 560 25.19 -45.36 36.43
C ALA A 560 23.68 -45.25 36.18
N PRO A 561 23.22 -44.17 35.52
CA PRO A 561 21.82 -43.99 35.17
C PRO A 561 21.30 -45.13 34.29
N ARG A 562 20.05 -45.55 34.49
CA ARG A 562 19.42 -46.68 33.77
C ARG A 562 19.28 -46.44 32.26
N GLN A 563 19.45 -45.21 31.78
CA GLN A 563 19.40 -44.82 30.39
C GLN A 563 20.65 -44.04 30.02
N ARG A 564 21.50 -44.59 29.16
CA ARG A 564 22.69 -43.92 28.64
C ARG A 564 22.36 -43.25 27.29
N TRP A 565 22.77 -41.98 27.13
CA TRP A 565 22.57 -41.21 25.92
C TRP A 565 23.72 -41.39 24.92
N GLY A 566 24.92 -41.66 25.45
CA GLY A 566 26.13 -41.83 24.66
C GLY A 566 27.37 -41.93 25.55
N PHE A 567 28.54 -41.61 25.00
CA PHE A 567 29.81 -41.53 25.71
C PHE A 567 30.78 -40.58 25.03
N PHE A 568 31.81 -40.12 25.72
CA PHE A 568 32.89 -39.32 25.17
C PHE A 568 33.96 -40.22 24.57
N LYS A 569 34.40 -39.88 23.34
CA LYS A 569 35.48 -40.59 22.65
C LYS A 569 36.69 -39.66 22.56
N GLY A 570 37.63 -39.84 23.53
CA GLY A 570 38.72 -38.89 23.74
C GLY A 570 38.22 -37.49 24.18
N GLU A 571 39.08 -36.48 24.09
CA GLU A 571 38.78 -35.13 24.57
C GLU A 571 37.93 -34.28 23.58
N SER A 572 37.84 -34.70 22.30
CA SER A 572 37.31 -33.86 21.22
C SER A 572 36.08 -34.42 20.50
N GLN A 573 35.53 -35.56 20.96
CA GLN A 573 34.38 -36.17 20.30
C GLN A 573 33.35 -36.68 21.31
N VAL A 574 32.08 -36.52 20.95
CA VAL A 574 30.94 -37.10 21.66
C VAL A 574 30.20 -38.08 20.73
N VAL A 575 29.92 -39.26 21.24
CA VAL A 575 29.10 -40.28 20.59
C VAL A 575 27.71 -40.22 21.18
N ILE A 576 26.70 -39.99 20.34
CA ILE A 576 25.29 -39.92 20.75
C ILE A 576 24.51 -41.03 20.04
N TRP A 577 23.79 -41.87 20.79
CA TRP A 577 22.96 -42.92 20.18
C TRP A 577 21.91 -42.35 19.26
N SER A 578 21.75 -42.91 18.05
CA SER A 578 20.89 -42.30 17.01
C SER A 578 19.47 -42.00 17.44
N ALA A 579 18.86 -42.87 18.25
CA ALA A 579 17.50 -42.64 18.76
C ALA A 579 17.44 -41.44 19.71
N LYS A 580 18.47 -41.25 20.54
CA LYS A 580 18.54 -40.11 21.46
C LYS A 580 18.90 -38.82 20.75
N PHE A 581 19.76 -38.90 19.74
CA PHE A 581 20.07 -37.78 18.88
C PHE A 581 18.78 -37.26 18.19
N ASP A 582 17.97 -38.17 17.61
CA ASP A 582 16.71 -37.80 16.99
C ASP A 582 15.73 -37.18 18.01
N GLU A 583 15.63 -37.75 19.21
CA GLU A 583 14.82 -37.22 20.30
C GLU A 583 15.25 -35.79 20.72
N ILE A 584 16.56 -35.54 20.86
CA ILE A 584 17.10 -34.20 21.18
C ILE A 584 16.75 -33.22 20.07
N MET A 585 16.91 -33.60 18.80
CA MET A 585 16.55 -32.76 17.66
C MET A 585 15.05 -32.45 17.63
N ASP A 586 14.20 -33.43 17.83
CA ASP A 586 12.74 -33.27 17.87
C ASP A 586 12.31 -32.38 19.04
N GLN A 587 12.91 -32.49 20.21
CA GLN A 587 12.65 -31.65 21.38
C GLN A 587 13.02 -30.16 21.10
N GLY A 588 14.10 -29.92 20.36
CA GLY A 588 14.50 -28.57 19.91
C GLY A 588 13.71 -28.06 18.71
N GLY A 589 12.81 -28.87 18.12
CA GLY A 589 12.07 -28.48 16.90
C GLY A 589 12.94 -28.51 15.64
N TYR A 590 14.08 -29.21 15.65
CA TYR A 590 15.08 -29.20 14.59
C TYR A 590 15.03 -30.40 13.67
N GLN A 591 15.41 -30.19 12.40
CA GLN A 591 15.48 -31.26 11.41
C GLN A 591 16.85 -32.00 11.46
N ALA A 592 16.91 -33.17 12.07
CA ALA A 592 18.10 -33.99 12.16
C ALA A 592 18.82 -34.23 10.82
N LYS A 593 18.08 -34.40 9.73
CA LYS A 593 18.63 -34.65 8.38
C LYS A 593 19.40 -33.46 7.83
N SER A 594 18.87 -32.26 8.00
CA SER A 594 19.50 -31.00 7.56
C SER A 594 20.80 -30.76 8.32
N PHE A 595 20.74 -30.87 9.65
CA PHE A 595 21.91 -30.71 10.50
C PHE A 595 23.02 -31.70 10.17
N LEU A 596 22.70 -32.98 10.01
CA LEU A 596 23.69 -34.02 9.68
C LEU A 596 24.36 -33.78 8.32
N ALA A 597 23.63 -33.29 7.33
CA ALA A 597 24.19 -32.91 6.02
C ALA A 597 25.17 -31.74 6.15
N TRP A 598 24.79 -30.70 6.90
CA TRP A 598 25.64 -29.54 7.19
C TRP A 598 26.88 -29.91 7.99
N ALA A 599 26.75 -30.70 9.09
CA ALA A 599 27.85 -31.14 9.92
C ALA A 599 28.82 -32.04 9.16
N LYS A 600 28.31 -32.92 8.25
CA LYS A 600 29.13 -33.69 7.34
C LYS A 600 29.99 -32.83 6.44
N LYS A 601 29.38 -31.81 5.79
CA LYS A 601 30.08 -30.91 4.88
C LYS A 601 31.20 -30.14 5.58
N ARG A 602 31.04 -29.82 6.86
CA ARG A 602 32.05 -29.13 7.68
C ARG A 602 33.06 -30.06 8.39
N GLY A 603 33.00 -31.34 8.12
CA GLY A 603 33.92 -32.29 8.72
C GLY A 603 33.77 -32.49 10.24
N LEU A 604 32.60 -32.12 10.80
CA LEU A 604 32.27 -32.25 12.23
C LEU A 604 31.83 -33.65 12.61
N LEU A 605 31.56 -34.52 11.63
CA LEU A 605 31.13 -35.90 11.88
C LEU A 605 32.24 -36.92 11.59
N GLU A 606 32.37 -37.93 12.45
CA GLU A 606 33.06 -39.16 12.09
C GLU A 606 32.09 -40.05 11.30
N LEU A 607 32.33 -40.20 9.99
CA LEU A 607 31.42 -40.87 9.07
C LEU A 607 31.49 -42.40 9.20
N GLY A 608 30.39 -43.08 8.94
CA GLY A 608 30.31 -44.51 8.78
C GLY A 608 30.60 -44.98 7.36
N ASP A 609 30.39 -46.30 7.11
CA ASP A 609 30.57 -46.89 5.79
C ASP A 609 29.76 -46.13 4.71
N HIS A 610 30.38 -45.96 3.54
CA HIS A 610 29.80 -45.20 2.41
C HIS A 610 29.46 -43.75 2.77
N ASP A 611 30.30 -43.09 3.56
CA ASP A 611 30.13 -41.68 3.97
C ASP A 611 28.79 -41.33 4.64
N ARG A 612 28.24 -42.29 5.37
CA ARG A 612 26.99 -42.09 6.11
C ARG A 612 27.22 -41.28 7.37
N PRO A 613 26.37 -40.29 7.68
CA PRO A 613 26.52 -39.44 8.86
C PRO A 613 26.26 -40.20 10.20
N ARG A 614 25.75 -41.44 10.12
CA ARG A 614 25.55 -42.33 11.26
C ARG A 614 26.35 -43.59 11.05
N LYS A 615 27.09 -44.00 12.05
CA LYS A 615 27.93 -45.20 12.01
C LYS A 615 27.53 -46.22 13.08
N LEU A 616 27.94 -47.47 12.88
CA LEU A 616 27.84 -48.50 13.90
C LEU A 616 29.00 -48.35 14.88
N VAL A 617 28.67 -48.17 16.15
CA VAL A 617 29.64 -48.02 17.23
C VAL A 617 29.42 -49.15 18.24
N LYS A 618 30.51 -49.78 18.66
CA LYS A 618 30.52 -50.81 19.72
C LYS A 618 31.07 -50.16 20.99
N HIS A 619 30.37 -50.32 22.10
CA HIS A 619 30.80 -49.82 23.39
C HIS A 619 30.45 -50.85 24.48
N GLY A 620 31.42 -51.22 25.29
CA GLY A 620 31.30 -52.22 26.38
C GLY A 620 30.71 -53.55 25.91
N LYS A 621 29.73 -54.11 26.67
CA LYS A 621 29.04 -55.39 26.39
C LYS A 621 27.88 -55.21 25.35
N ILE A 622 27.59 -54.00 24.88
CA ILE A 622 26.50 -53.75 23.95
C ILE A 622 26.94 -54.19 22.55
N ARG A 623 26.06 -54.87 21.81
CA ARG A 623 26.24 -55.13 20.39
C ARG A 623 26.23 -53.77 19.66
N SER A 624 27.00 -53.64 18.58
CA SER A 624 27.11 -52.40 17.82
C SER A 624 25.76 -51.76 17.58
N SER A 625 25.62 -50.49 17.98
CA SER A 625 24.43 -49.65 17.77
C SER A 625 24.74 -48.48 16.86
N ARG A 626 23.75 -47.99 16.16
CA ARG A 626 23.91 -46.75 15.34
C ARG A 626 24.03 -45.53 16.23
N ALA A 627 25.03 -44.71 15.95
CA ALA A 627 25.30 -43.48 16.67
C ALA A 627 25.71 -42.36 15.69
N VAL A 628 25.60 -41.14 16.14
CA VAL A 628 26.19 -39.94 15.55
C VAL A 628 27.44 -39.61 16.37
N VAL A 629 28.58 -39.47 15.73
CA VAL A 629 29.85 -39.08 16.37
C VAL A 629 30.21 -37.68 15.92
N ILE A 630 30.24 -36.75 16.86
CA ILE A 630 30.38 -35.32 16.59
C ILE A 630 31.61 -34.80 17.30
N LYS A 631 32.38 -33.93 16.64
CA LYS A 631 33.48 -33.18 17.24
C LYS A 631 32.92 -32.11 18.16
N THR A 632 33.58 -31.87 19.31
CA THR A 632 33.15 -30.93 20.36
C THR A 632 33.84 -29.55 20.26
N ASP A 633 34.75 -29.37 19.31
CA ASP A 633 35.65 -28.21 19.17
C ASP A 633 35.28 -27.23 18.02
N TYR A 634 34.02 -27.25 17.59
CA TYR A 634 33.55 -26.31 16.59
C TYR A 634 33.62 -24.85 17.11
N GLY A 635 34.44 -24.04 16.49
CA GLY A 635 34.64 -22.62 16.84
C GLY A 635 36.04 -22.25 17.25
N ASN A 636 36.94 -23.24 17.56
CA ASN A 636 38.29 -22.92 18.00
C ASN A 636 39.36 -23.01 16.90
N GLU A 637 39.15 -23.73 15.80
CA GLU A 637 40.09 -23.81 14.67
C GLU A 637 39.43 -24.43 13.43
N ILE A 638 38.66 -23.70 12.62
CA ILE A 638 38.41 -24.09 11.24
C ILE A 638 38.58 -22.83 10.39
N PRO A 639 39.60 -22.71 9.53
CA PRO A 639 39.64 -21.71 8.49
C PRO A 639 38.41 -21.93 7.62
N LEU A 640 37.57 -20.91 7.47
CA LEU A 640 36.50 -20.91 6.47
C LEU A 640 37.18 -21.07 5.11
N ASP A 641 36.91 -22.20 4.46
CA ASP A 641 37.42 -22.49 3.14
C ASP A 641 37.01 -21.34 2.19
N GLU A 642 38.01 -20.63 1.68
CA GLU A 642 37.84 -19.62 0.63
C GLU A 642 37.35 -20.32 -0.64
N GLY A 643 36.04 -20.55 -0.76
CA GLY A 643 35.55 -21.25 -1.93
C GLY A 643 34.03 -21.50 -1.97
N PHE A 644 33.23 -20.52 -1.58
CA PHE A 644 31.85 -20.44 -2.02
C PHE A 644 31.58 -19.11 -2.73
N ILE A 645 32.09 -19.04 -3.96
CA ILE A 645 31.38 -18.32 -5.01
C ILE A 645 30.08 -19.12 -5.14
N THR A 646 29.01 -18.66 -4.54
CA THR A 646 27.67 -19.06 -4.92
C THR A 646 27.47 -18.49 -6.31
N ASP A 647 27.72 -19.32 -7.28
CA ASP A 647 27.24 -19.16 -8.64
C ASP A 647 25.72 -19.41 -8.62
N ASP A 648 25.01 -18.64 -7.81
CA ASP A 648 23.55 -18.53 -7.77
C ASP A 648 23.10 -17.27 -8.52
N THR A 649 23.72 -17.05 -9.69
CA THR A 649 23.07 -16.40 -10.82
C THR A 649 22.40 -17.46 -11.69
N GLU A 650 21.72 -18.42 -11.12
CA GLU A 650 20.70 -19.18 -11.82
C GLU A 650 19.37 -18.49 -11.63
N ASP A 651 19.01 -17.76 -12.69
CA ASP A 651 17.66 -17.52 -13.19
C ASP A 651 16.56 -17.45 -12.12
N LEU A 652 16.36 -16.27 -11.60
CA LEU A 652 15.01 -15.90 -11.20
C LEU A 652 14.16 -15.92 -12.47
N PRO A 653 13.11 -16.75 -12.55
CA PRO A 653 12.26 -16.86 -13.74
C PRO A 653 11.26 -15.70 -13.76
N PHE A 654 11.73 -14.48 -13.99
CA PHE A 654 10.89 -13.32 -14.29
C PHE A 654 11.69 -12.32 -15.12
N ASN A 655 12.02 -12.75 -16.34
CA ASN A 655 12.17 -11.88 -17.48
C ASN A 655 11.27 -12.47 -18.57
N ASP A 656 10.02 -12.01 -18.57
CA ASP A 656 9.21 -11.79 -19.79
C ASP A 656 7.97 -10.97 -19.40
#